data_3ba756a88ca227ed37bf6df0d5d5fcfc
#
_entry.id   3ba756a88ca227ed37bf6df0d5d5fcfc
#
_cell.length_a   1.000
_cell.length_b   1.000
_cell.length_c   1.000
_cell.angle_alpha   90.00
_cell.angle_beta   90.00
_cell.angle_gamma   90.00
#
_symmetry.space_group_name_H-M   'P 1'
#
loop_
_entity.id
_entity.type
_entity.pdbx_description
1 polymer ?
#
loop_
_entity_poly.entity_id
_entity_poly.type
_entity_poly.pdbx_seq_one_letter_code
_entity_poly.pdbx_strand_id
1 'polypeptide(L)'
;MAREDKIEALLKYSQFIFLETKFTMSNLQIRMANAIRALSMDAVQQANSGHPGMPMGMADIAVGLWNEHLKHNPTDPHWIDRDRFVLSNGHGSMLLYSLLHLAGYDLPITELKNFRQLHSKTPGHPEYGITPGVETTTGPLGQGISNAVGMALAEKLLAEEFNRPGYKIIDHYTYAFLGDGCLMEGISHEVCSLAGTLKLNKLIALWDDNGISIDGKVVSWFNEDTPKRFEAYHWNVIRDVDGHDAEAVSAAISKAKKSDKPTLICCKTAIGKGSPNMAGSDKVHGSPLGAAEIEQTRVALNWPYAPFEVPKDIYDAWDFKKRGQAAEHEWNKEFQKYKTQYPELAAELQRRMQGDLSKDFSPTLNAYLKTCQSKAETVATRKASQNAIEALAPALPEFMGGSADLTGSNLTNWSTCKPVRANQWGNHINYGVREFGMSAIMNGIALHGGYIPFGGTFLTFSDYSRNALRMAALMKLRSIFVFTHDSIGLGEDGPTHQSVEQVASLRLIPNLMVWRPCDTTESAVAWGAALERKNGPSALIFSRQNCPFVSRNSLQIKDIARGGYVLRESQSGKLDAVIIATGSEIALALQTAERLEKESAGKIGIRVVSMPSTTVFDQQDSTYKAKVLPAKIPRIAVEAGVSDFWWKYGCAAVHGVDTFGESAPAGQLYEYFGLTTDHIAKTVRECIAKKSSSRIQK
;
A
#
# COMPACT_ATOMS: atom_id res chain seq x y z
N MET A 1 -64.04 -27.21 18.27
CA MET A 1 -63.47 -27.15 19.61
C MET A 1 -62.20 -28.02 19.72
N ALA A 2 -62.25 -29.38 19.78
CA ALA A 2 -61.03 -30.17 20.03
C ALA A 2 -59.90 -30.06 18.99
N ARG A 3 -60.14 -29.56 17.80
CA ARG A 3 -59.16 -29.36 16.71
C ARG A 3 -58.50 -27.96 16.78
N GLU A 4 -59.25 -26.97 17.22
CA GLU A 4 -58.78 -25.60 17.44
C GLU A 4 -57.87 -25.54 18.68
N ASP A 5 -58.25 -26.20 19.78
CA ASP A 5 -57.43 -26.27 21.01
C ASP A 5 -56.09 -26.97 20.77
N LYS A 6 -56.02 -27.96 19.87
CA LYS A 6 -54.77 -28.61 19.49
C LYS A 6 -53.84 -27.69 18.64
N ILE A 7 -54.41 -26.89 17.78
CA ILE A 7 -53.64 -25.94 16.92
C ILE A 7 -53.09 -24.81 17.82
N GLU A 8 -53.89 -24.30 18.74
CA GLU A 8 -53.43 -23.27 19.69
C GLU A 8 -52.34 -23.76 20.63
N ALA A 9 -52.44 -25.00 21.12
CA ALA A 9 -51.40 -25.65 21.94
C ALA A 9 -50.10 -25.88 21.13
N LEU A 10 -50.16 -26.28 19.84
CA LEU A 10 -49.00 -26.42 18.95
C LEU A 10 -48.33 -25.08 18.63
N LEU A 11 -49.12 -24.00 18.43
CA LEU A 11 -48.61 -22.65 18.22
C LEU A 11 -47.90 -22.11 19.49
N LYS A 12 -48.51 -22.29 20.68
CA LYS A 12 -47.87 -21.93 21.96
C LYS A 12 -46.60 -22.72 22.22
N TYR A 13 -46.60 -24.02 21.91
CA TYR A 13 -45.40 -24.88 22.04
C TYR A 13 -44.29 -24.49 21.04
N SER A 14 -44.63 -24.16 19.79
CA SER A 14 -43.67 -23.67 18.79
C SER A 14 -43.12 -22.29 19.17
N GLN A 15 -43.95 -21.38 19.73
CA GLN A 15 -43.49 -20.11 20.23
C GLN A 15 -42.55 -20.27 21.43
N PHE A 16 -42.86 -21.21 22.34
CA PHE A 16 -42.01 -21.48 23.50
C PHE A 16 -40.66 -22.05 23.08
N ILE A 17 -40.63 -23.05 22.20
CA ILE A 17 -39.37 -23.59 21.62
C ILE A 17 -38.59 -22.49 20.91
N PHE A 18 -39.25 -21.62 20.12
CA PHE A 18 -38.60 -20.51 19.43
C PHE A 18 -37.97 -19.51 20.41
N LEU A 19 -38.69 -19.17 21.52
CA LEU A 19 -38.16 -18.30 22.54
C LEU A 19 -37.02 -18.91 23.36
N GLU A 20 -37.09 -20.20 23.71
CA GLU A 20 -35.99 -20.89 24.39
C GLU A 20 -34.73 -21.00 23.45
N THR A 21 -34.95 -21.33 22.19
CA THR A 21 -33.85 -21.42 21.22
C THR A 21 -33.19 -20.04 21.02
N LYS A 22 -34.00 -18.97 20.90
CA LYS A 22 -33.51 -17.61 20.76
C LYS A 22 -32.75 -17.14 22.01
N PHE A 23 -33.27 -17.42 23.20
CA PHE A 23 -32.60 -17.08 24.47
C PHE A 23 -31.27 -17.83 24.64
N THR A 24 -31.21 -19.09 24.23
CA THR A 24 -30.00 -19.92 24.28
C THR A 24 -28.94 -19.45 23.29
N MET A 25 -29.35 -19.08 22.06
CA MET A 25 -28.45 -18.52 21.03
C MET A 25 -27.87 -17.16 21.44
N SER A 26 -28.71 -16.26 21.96
CA SER A 26 -28.25 -14.95 22.44
C SER A 26 -27.21 -15.10 23.57
N ASN A 27 -27.40 -16.05 24.47
CA ASN A 27 -26.43 -16.34 25.54
C ASN A 27 -25.09 -16.86 24.99
N LEU A 28 -25.12 -17.73 23.96
CA LEU A 28 -23.89 -18.21 23.33
C LEU A 28 -23.13 -17.08 22.64
N GLN A 29 -23.80 -16.20 21.90
CA GLN A 29 -23.17 -15.06 21.24
C GLN A 29 -22.51 -14.10 22.23
N ILE A 30 -23.16 -13.81 23.37
CA ILE A 30 -22.57 -13.02 24.46
C ILE A 30 -21.29 -13.68 24.99
N ARG A 31 -21.30 -14.99 25.22
CA ARG A 31 -20.11 -15.72 25.67
C ARG A 31 -19.00 -15.75 24.61
N MET A 32 -19.35 -15.86 23.35
CA MET A 32 -18.39 -15.74 22.23
C MET A 32 -17.71 -14.36 22.23
N ALA A 33 -18.47 -13.29 22.42
CA ALA A 33 -17.93 -11.91 22.54
C ALA A 33 -17.07 -11.77 23.81
N ASN A 34 -17.47 -12.38 24.93
CA ASN A 34 -16.72 -12.33 26.19
C ASN A 34 -15.39 -13.06 26.10
N ALA A 35 -15.26 -14.11 25.25
CA ALA A 35 -13.99 -14.75 24.97
C ALA A 35 -13.00 -13.76 24.31
N ILE A 36 -13.46 -12.95 23.33
CA ILE A 36 -12.65 -11.90 22.69
C ILE A 36 -12.21 -10.87 23.73
N ARG A 37 -13.14 -10.40 24.60
CA ARG A 37 -12.86 -9.43 25.67
C ARG A 37 -11.80 -9.95 26.61
N ALA A 38 -11.97 -11.21 27.08
CA ALA A 38 -11.04 -11.87 28.00
C ALA A 38 -9.64 -12.01 27.38
N LEU A 39 -9.54 -12.58 26.19
CA LEU A 39 -8.23 -12.73 25.50
C LEU A 39 -7.55 -11.39 25.27
N SER A 40 -8.32 -10.36 24.92
CA SER A 40 -7.78 -9.03 24.64
C SER A 40 -7.23 -8.34 25.90
N MET A 41 -7.99 -8.35 27.00
CA MET A 41 -7.50 -7.74 28.25
C MET A 41 -6.33 -8.53 28.83
N ASP A 42 -6.34 -9.87 28.75
CA ASP A 42 -5.27 -10.72 29.24
C ASP A 42 -3.94 -10.49 28.49
N ALA A 43 -3.99 -10.44 27.15
CA ALA A 43 -2.80 -10.23 26.33
C ALA A 43 -2.20 -8.83 26.54
N VAL A 44 -3.07 -7.78 26.59
CA VAL A 44 -2.61 -6.41 26.85
C VAL A 44 -2.03 -6.29 28.26
N GLN A 45 -2.63 -6.92 29.25
CA GLN A 45 -2.11 -6.93 30.63
C GLN A 45 -0.78 -7.68 30.72
N GLN A 46 -0.65 -8.84 30.10
CA GLN A 46 0.60 -9.60 30.11
C GLN A 46 1.74 -8.87 29.42
N ALA A 47 1.46 -8.23 28.28
CA ALA A 47 2.43 -7.39 27.57
C ALA A 47 2.74 -6.07 28.31
N ASN A 48 1.94 -5.69 29.29
CA ASN A 48 1.94 -4.38 29.92
C ASN A 48 1.93 -3.22 28.89
N SER A 49 1.31 -3.45 27.75
CA SER A 49 1.27 -2.51 26.60
C SER A 49 0.18 -2.93 25.64
N GLY A 50 -0.61 -1.96 25.16
CA GLY A 50 -1.62 -2.21 24.14
C GLY A 50 -2.92 -1.45 24.39
N HIS A 51 -3.95 -1.77 23.58
CA HIS A 51 -5.22 -1.06 23.55
C HIS A 51 -6.36 -2.04 23.79
N PRO A 52 -6.83 -2.23 25.03
CA PRO A 52 -7.89 -3.19 25.34
C PRO A 52 -9.29 -2.66 25.03
N GLY A 53 -9.48 -1.33 25.06
CA GLY A 53 -10.80 -0.71 25.06
C GLY A 53 -11.63 -0.97 23.80
N MET A 54 -11.03 -0.76 22.64
CA MET A 54 -11.69 -1.00 21.35
C MET A 54 -12.01 -2.50 21.14
N PRO A 55 -11.10 -3.46 21.36
CA PRO A 55 -11.42 -4.89 21.29
C PRO A 55 -12.59 -5.30 22.16
N MET A 56 -12.67 -4.76 23.37
CA MET A 56 -13.77 -5.05 24.30
C MET A 56 -15.07 -4.40 23.84
N GLY A 57 -15.02 -3.20 23.26
CA GLY A 57 -16.18 -2.48 22.73
C GLY A 57 -16.80 -3.13 21.50
N MET A 58 -15.96 -3.57 20.54
CA MET A 58 -16.41 -4.11 19.26
C MET A 58 -16.59 -5.64 19.24
N ALA A 59 -16.48 -6.34 20.36
CA ALA A 59 -16.55 -7.80 20.41
C ALA A 59 -17.88 -8.36 19.89
N ASP A 60 -19.02 -7.74 20.21
CA ASP A 60 -20.34 -8.18 19.73
C ASP A 60 -20.54 -7.89 18.25
N ILE A 61 -20.00 -6.75 17.74
CA ILE A 61 -19.97 -6.45 16.31
C ILE A 61 -19.20 -7.54 15.55
N ALA A 62 -18.06 -7.97 16.11
CA ALA A 62 -17.26 -9.03 15.52
C ALA A 62 -18.01 -10.36 15.50
N VAL A 63 -18.75 -10.72 16.54
CA VAL A 63 -19.62 -11.93 16.55
C VAL A 63 -20.65 -11.83 15.42
N GLY A 64 -21.38 -10.71 15.30
CA GLY A 64 -22.39 -10.52 14.27
C GLY A 64 -21.84 -10.62 12.84
N LEU A 65 -20.62 -10.17 12.60
CA LEU A 65 -19.97 -10.27 11.29
C LEU A 65 -19.36 -11.66 11.05
N TRP A 66 -18.44 -12.07 11.91
CA TRP A 66 -17.60 -13.27 11.66
C TRP A 66 -18.40 -14.55 11.72
N ASN A 67 -19.34 -14.66 12.65
CA ASN A 67 -20.13 -15.89 12.82
C ASN A 67 -21.15 -16.08 11.70
N GLU A 68 -21.72 -15.00 11.14
CA GLU A 68 -22.88 -15.13 10.26
C GLU A 68 -22.63 -14.73 8.80
N HIS A 69 -21.66 -13.82 8.55
CA HIS A 69 -21.54 -13.20 7.25
C HIS A 69 -20.19 -13.40 6.57
N LEU A 70 -19.10 -13.49 7.33
CA LEU A 70 -17.76 -13.52 6.77
C LEU A 70 -17.46 -14.87 6.10
N LYS A 71 -17.24 -14.84 4.79
CA LYS A 71 -16.85 -16.01 3.98
C LYS A 71 -15.33 -16.14 4.01
N HIS A 72 -14.81 -17.11 4.78
CA HIS A 72 -13.37 -17.32 4.90
C HIS A 72 -13.03 -18.79 5.16
N ASN A 73 -11.79 -19.20 4.92
CA ASN A 73 -11.27 -20.51 5.29
C ASN A 73 -10.00 -20.36 6.13
N PRO A 74 -10.03 -20.66 7.44
CA PRO A 74 -8.83 -20.58 8.27
C PRO A 74 -7.68 -21.48 7.83
N THR A 75 -7.96 -22.58 7.10
CA THR A 75 -6.95 -23.52 6.60
C THR A 75 -6.35 -23.10 5.25
N ASP A 76 -6.99 -22.18 4.54
CA ASP A 76 -6.45 -21.47 3.37
C ASP A 76 -6.73 -19.96 3.45
N PRO A 77 -5.91 -19.20 4.17
CA PRO A 77 -6.04 -17.75 4.27
C PRO A 77 -5.81 -17.01 2.95
N HIS A 78 -5.44 -17.70 1.88
CA HIS A 78 -5.20 -17.16 0.55
C HIS A 78 -6.26 -17.54 -0.48
N TRP A 79 -7.33 -18.23 -0.08
CA TRP A 79 -8.45 -18.54 -0.97
C TRP A 79 -8.90 -17.31 -1.76
N ILE A 80 -8.98 -17.43 -3.08
CA ILE A 80 -9.19 -16.29 -4.01
C ILE A 80 -10.50 -15.55 -3.68
N ASP A 81 -11.61 -16.28 -3.49
CA ASP A 81 -12.95 -15.70 -3.31
C ASP A 81 -13.37 -15.59 -1.83
N ARG A 82 -12.39 -15.52 -0.90
CA ARG A 82 -12.69 -15.18 0.50
C ARG A 82 -13.09 -13.71 0.63
N ASP A 83 -13.96 -13.40 1.58
CA ASP A 83 -14.19 -12.01 1.99
C ASP A 83 -12.90 -11.40 2.59
N ARG A 84 -12.75 -10.10 2.47
CA ARG A 84 -11.60 -9.37 3.04
C ARG A 84 -12.07 -8.65 4.31
N PHE A 85 -11.39 -8.92 5.42
CA PHE A 85 -11.63 -8.21 6.68
C PHE A 85 -10.47 -7.27 6.99
N VAL A 86 -10.77 -5.98 7.13
CA VAL A 86 -9.80 -4.92 7.41
C VAL A 86 -10.11 -4.27 8.75
N LEU A 87 -9.17 -4.37 9.69
CA LEU A 87 -9.22 -3.65 10.95
C LEU A 87 -8.53 -2.28 10.75
N SER A 88 -9.29 -1.25 10.34
CA SER A 88 -8.74 0.08 10.08
C SER A 88 -8.32 0.82 11.36
N ASN A 89 -9.03 0.60 12.47
CA ASN A 89 -8.63 1.00 13.81
C ASN A 89 -7.62 -0.02 14.40
N GLY A 90 -6.47 -0.14 13.74
CA GLY A 90 -5.46 -1.19 13.95
C GLY A 90 -4.83 -1.21 15.33
N HIS A 91 -4.99 -0.15 16.15
CA HIS A 91 -4.59 -0.17 17.56
C HIS A 91 -5.33 -1.24 18.36
N GLY A 92 -6.57 -1.59 17.97
CA GLY A 92 -7.34 -2.70 18.53
C GLY A 92 -6.92 -4.09 18.02
N SER A 93 -5.65 -4.31 17.71
CA SER A 93 -5.12 -5.52 17.09
C SER A 93 -5.51 -6.82 17.80
N MET A 94 -5.66 -6.79 19.13
CA MET A 94 -6.07 -7.96 19.89
C MET A 94 -7.49 -8.44 19.56
N LEU A 95 -8.39 -7.58 19.05
CA LEU A 95 -9.67 -8.04 18.48
C LEU A 95 -9.41 -9.03 17.33
N LEU A 96 -8.60 -8.62 16.36
CA LEU A 96 -8.30 -9.44 15.19
C LEU A 96 -7.53 -10.70 15.55
N TYR A 97 -6.54 -10.61 16.43
CA TYR A 97 -5.78 -11.80 16.85
C TYR A 97 -6.63 -12.80 17.63
N SER A 98 -7.53 -12.32 18.48
CA SER A 98 -8.49 -13.20 19.18
C SER A 98 -9.42 -13.90 18.19
N LEU A 99 -9.94 -13.16 17.20
CA LEU A 99 -10.79 -13.72 16.13
C LEU A 99 -10.06 -14.77 15.30
N LEU A 100 -8.84 -14.49 14.85
CA LEU A 100 -8.04 -15.42 14.05
C LEU A 100 -7.71 -16.70 14.84
N HIS A 101 -7.34 -16.55 16.13
CA HIS A 101 -7.10 -17.68 17.01
C HIS A 101 -8.35 -18.54 17.18
N LEU A 102 -9.47 -17.93 17.57
CA LEU A 102 -10.72 -18.63 17.86
C LEU A 102 -11.31 -19.28 16.59
N ALA A 103 -11.23 -18.62 15.44
CA ALA A 103 -11.70 -19.14 14.16
C ALA A 103 -10.87 -20.32 13.63
N GLY A 104 -9.67 -20.54 14.18
CA GLY A 104 -8.84 -21.71 13.86
C GLY A 104 -7.77 -21.48 12.79
N TYR A 105 -7.34 -20.22 12.57
CA TYR A 105 -6.12 -19.93 11.81
C TYR A 105 -4.88 -20.46 12.53
N ASP A 106 -3.75 -20.55 11.83
CA ASP A 106 -2.45 -20.93 12.43
C ASP A 106 -1.90 -19.83 13.35
N LEU A 107 -2.64 -19.56 14.41
CA LEU A 107 -2.30 -18.58 15.45
C LEU A 107 -2.62 -19.21 16.83
N PRO A 108 -1.72 -20.03 17.40
CA PRO A 108 -1.96 -20.69 18.67
C PRO A 108 -2.01 -19.72 19.84
N ILE A 109 -2.61 -20.13 20.96
CA ILE A 109 -2.74 -19.31 22.17
C ILE A 109 -1.40 -18.80 22.72
N THR A 110 -0.32 -19.51 22.46
CA THR A 110 1.04 -19.10 22.81
C THR A 110 1.45 -17.80 22.12
N GLU A 111 0.99 -17.57 20.90
CA GLU A 111 1.24 -16.30 20.20
C GLU A 111 0.46 -15.14 20.82
N LEU A 112 -0.78 -15.36 21.27
CA LEU A 112 -1.54 -14.34 22.00
C LEU A 112 -0.88 -13.99 23.34
N LYS A 113 -0.31 -14.99 24.03
CA LYS A 113 0.50 -14.79 25.24
C LYS A 113 1.77 -13.99 24.95
N ASN A 114 2.31 -14.10 23.75
CA ASN A 114 3.49 -13.38 23.27
C ASN A 114 3.15 -12.07 22.55
N PHE A 115 1.97 -11.50 22.81
CA PHE A 115 1.57 -10.23 22.21
C PHE A 115 2.63 -9.14 22.41
N ARG A 116 3.01 -8.45 21.33
CA ARG A 116 4.05 -7.41 21.30
C ARG A 116 5.47 -7.87 21.70
N GLN A 117 5.75 -9.17 21.68
CA GLN A 117 7.09 -9.68 21.90
C GLN A 117 7.85 -9.81 20.58
N LEU A 118 9.20 -9.75 20.67
CA LEU A 118 10.07 -9.86 19.50
C LEU A 118 9.82 -11.18 18.76
N HIS A 119 9.61 -11.11 17.44
CA HIS A 119 9.35 -12.23 16.54
C HIS A 119 8.01 -12.99 16.76
N SER A 120 7.11 -12.48 17.61
CA SER A 120 5.78 -13.10 17.73
C SER A 120 4.92 -12.84 16.47
N LYS A 121 3.97 -13.76 16.22
CA LYS A 121 2.95 -13.57 15.17
C LYS A 121 1.88 -12.53 15.54
N THR A 122 1.98 -11.90 16.71
CA THR A 122 1.04 -10.88 17.22
C THR A 122 1.72 -9.56 17.51
N PRO A 123 2.20 -8.86 16.46
CA PRO A 123 2.81 -7.53 16.63
C PRO A 123 1.80 -6.51 17.19
N GLY A 124 2.30 -5.35 17.61
CA GLY A 124 1.49 -4.32 18.29
C GLY A 124 0.29 -3.81 17.49
N HIS A 125 0.39 -3.84 16.18
CA HIS A 125 -0.66 -3.54 15.19
C HIS A 125 -0.64 -4.66 14.15
N PRO A 126 -1.76 -4.91 13.42
CA PRO A 126 -1.80 -5.97 12.40
C PRO A 126 -0.76 -5.76 11.32
N GLU A 127 0.01 -6.79 11.00
CA GLU A 127 1.03 -6.76 9.95
C GLU A 127 0.78 -7.84 8.90
N TYR A 128 0.62 -7.39 7.65
CA TYR A 128 0.48 -8.27 6.49
C TYR A 128 1.72 -9.13 6.28
N GLY A 129 1.52 -10.43 6.08
CA GLY A 129 2.60 -11.39 5.87
C GLY A 129 3.28 -11.89 7.16
N ILE A 130 2.87 -11.41 8.35
CA ILE A 130 3.33 -11.89 9.66
C ILE A 130 2.27 -12.79 10.30
N THR A 131 1.04 -12.29 10.43
CA THR A 131 -0.07 -13.03 11.04
C THR A 131 -0.93 -13.65 9.94
N PRO A 132 -1.14 -14.99 9.91
CA PRO A 132 -2.06 -15.61 8.95
C PRO A 132 -3.47 -15.04 9.06
N GLY A 133 -4.08 -14.65 7.93
CA GLY A 133 -5.42 -14.05 7.88
C GLY A 133 -5.47 -12.53 8.04
N VAL A 134 -4.35 -11.86 8.26
CA VAL A 134 -4.27 -10.38 8.22
C VAL A 134 -4.17 -9.90 6.78
N GLU A 135 -5.17 -9.16 6.31
CA GLU A 135 -5.30 -8.70 4.92
C GLU A 135 -4.45 -7.46 4.61
N THR A 136 -4.16 -6.64 5.60
CA THR A 136 -3.35 -5.42 5.45
C THR A 136 -2.71 -4.99 6.75
N THR A 137 -1.55 -4.34 6.67
CA THR A 137 -0.92 -3.68 7.81
C THR A 137 -1.65 -2.38 8.11
N THR A 138 -2.11 -2.25 9.37
CA THR A 138 -2.76 -1.04 9.87
C THR A 138 -2.04 -0.52 11.13
N GLY A 139 -2.55 0.56 11.72
CA GLY A 139 -1.90 1.29 12.82
C GLY A 139 -1.90 2.78 12.50
N PRO A 140 -1.32 3.25 11.37
CA PRO A 140 -1.62 4.60 10.89
C PRO A 140 -3.10 4.68 10.49
N LEU A 141 -3.87 5.52 11.22
CA LEU A 141 -5.31 5.64 11.01
C LEU A 141 -5.64 6.14 9.60
N GLY A 142 -6.77 5.70 9.05
CA GLY A 142 -7.16 6.01 7.68
C GLY A 142 -6.57 5.08 6.60
N GLN A 143 -5.43 4.42 6.84
CA GLN A 143 -4.83 3.50 5.86
C GLN A 143 -5.70 2.27 5.60
N GLY A 144 -6.27 1.67 6.65
CA GLY A 144 -7.08 0.46 6.51
C GLY A 144 -8.31 0.66 5.64
N ILE A 145 -9.13 1.69 5.90
CA ILE A 145 -10.31 2.00 5.07
C ILE A 145 -9.91 2.32 3.62
N SER A 146 -8.76 2.96 3.43
CA SER A 146 -8.25 3.26 2.08
C SER A 146 -7.84 1.99 1.32
N ASN A 147 -7.19 1.05 2.01
CA ASN A 147 -6.88 -0.26 1.42
C ASN A 147 -8.16 -1.06 1.15
N ALA A 148 -9.16 -1.00 2.04
CA ALA A 148 -10.46 -1.64 1.83
C ALA A 148 -11.17 -1.12 0.58
N VAL A 149 -11.10 0.19 0.30
CA VAL A 149 -11.60 0.77 -0.96
C VAL A 149 -10.88 0.16 -2.17
N GLY A 150 -9.55 0.02 -2.09
CA GLY A 150 -8.75 -0.60 -3.16
C GLY A 150 -9.11 -2.08 -3.37
N MET A 151 -9.32 -2.84 -2.28
CA MET A 151 -9.73 -4.24 -2.36
C MET A 151 -11.13 -4.40 -2.99
N ALA A 152 -12.09 -3.60 -2.55
CA ALA A 152 -13.45 -3.62 -3.10
C ALA A 152 -13.50 -3.19 -4.58
N LEU A 153 -12.62 -2.26 -4.98
CA LEU A 153 -12.48 -1.87 -6.38
C LEU A 153 -11.89 -3.01 -7.22
N ALA A 154 -10.86 -3.67 -6.72
CA ALA A 154 -10.23 -4.81 -7.40
C ALA A 154 -11.23 -5.97 -7.58
N GLU A 155 -12.00 -6.31 -6.53
CA GLU A 155 -13.07 -7.29 -6.62
C GLU A 155 -14.06 -6.95 -7.73
N LYS A 156 -14.59 -5.72 -7.72
CA LYS A 156 -15.56 -5.26 -8.71
C LYS A 156 -15.04 -5.39 -10.14
N LEU A 157 -13.82 -4.96 -10.41
CA LEU A 157 -13.22 -5.01 -11.73
C LEU A 157 -12.93 -6.45 -12.18
N LEU A 158 -12.44 -7.32 -11.29
CA LEU A 158 -12.24 -8.74 -11.58
C LEU A 158 -13.56 -9.46 -11.82
N ALA A 159 -14.60 -9.14 -11.05
CA ALA A 159 -15.94 -9.71 -11.26
C ALA A 159 -16.51 -9.33 -12.63
N GLU A 160 -16.38 -8.07 -13.06
CA GLU A 160 -16.78 -7.63 -14.39
C GLU A 160 -15.97 -8.30 -15.52
N GLU A 161 -14.69 -8.58 -15.28
CA GLU A 161 -13.78 -9.16 -16.28
C GLU A 161 -13.93 -10.69 -16.37
N PHE A 162 -14.05 -11.41 -15.24
CA PHE A 162 -13.96 -12.87 -15.20
C PHE A 162 -15.28 -13.59 -14.99
N ASN A 163 -16.29 -13.00 -14.34
CA ASN A 163 -17.59 -13.65 -14.18
C ASN A 163 -18.31 -13.84 -15.53
N ARG A 164 -19.06 -14.93 -15.66
CA ARG A 164 -19.83 -15.26 -16.86
C ARG A 164 -21.23 -15.69 -16.45
N PRO A 165 -22.24 -15.63 -17.35
CA PRO A 165 -23.56 -16.14 -17.05
C PRO A 165 -23.52 -17.56 -16.48
N GLY A 166 -24.09 -17.74 -15.30
CA GLY A 166 -24.06 -18.99 -14.55
C GLY A 166 -22.79 -19.25 -13.71
N TYR A 167 -21.76 -18.39 -13.78
CA TYR A 167 -20.50 -18.53 -13.04
C TYR A 167 -20.11 -17.24 -12.36
N LYS A 168 -20.27 -17.18 -11.04
CA LYS A 168 -19.81 -16.09 -10.18
C LYS A 168 -18.56 -16.53 -9.41
N ILE A 169 -17.43 -16.53 -10.08
CA ILE A 169 -16.15 -17.00 -9.50
C ILE A 169 -15.43 -15.92 -8.68
N ILE A 170 -15.82 -14.65 -8.84
CA ILE A 170 -15.39 -13.52 -8.02
C ILE A 170 -16.65 -12.88 -7.44
N ASP A 171 -16.94 -13.15 -6.17
CA ASP A 171 -18.18 -12.69 -5.50
C ASP A 171 -17.97 -12.60 -3.99
N HIS A 172 -17.09 -11.70 -3.55
CA HIS A 172 -16.76 -11.51 -2.14
C HIS A 172 -16.89 -10.06 -1.71
N TYR A 173 -17.11 -9.86 -0.42
CA TYR A 173 -17.23 -8.56 0.22
C TYR A 173 -15.89 -8.11 0.83
N THR A 174 -15.75 -6.80 1.01
CA THR A 174 -14.72 -6.20 1.84
C THR A 174 -15.39 -5.54 3.03
N TYR A 175 -15.06 -5.99 4.24
CA TYR A 175 -15.54 -5.44 5.50
C TYR A 175 -14.43 -4.64 6.16
N ALA A 176 -14.75 -3.44 6.66
CA ALA A 176 -13.80 -2.61 7.38
C ALA A 176 -14.37 -2.20 8.74
N PHE A 177 -13.63 -2.48 9.83
CA PHE A 177 -13.89 -1.88 11.13
C PHE A 177 -13.11 -0.59 11.27
N LEU A 178 -13.75 0.46 11.75
CA LEU A 178 -13.14 1.77 11.90
C LEU A 178 -13.72 2.51 13.12
N GLY A 179 -12.96 3.43 13.66
CA GLY A 179 -13.37 4.28 14.79
C GLY A 179 -13.31 5.76 14.41
N ASP A 180 -13.64 6.64 15.36
CA ASP A 180 -13.66 8.09 15.19
C ASP A 180 -12.36 8.63 14.59
N GLY A 181 -11.21 8.18 15.11
CA GLY A 181 -9.91 8.60 14.59
C GLY A 181 -9.66 8.24 13.12
N CYS A 182 -10.17 7.10 12.64
CA CYS A 182 -10.10 6.76 11.22
C CYS A 182 -10.90 7.75 10.36
N LEU A 183 -12.02 8.24 10.88
CA LEU A 183 -12.92 9.16 10.18
C LEU A 183 -12.47 10.62 10.27
N MET A 184 -11.63 10.97 11.25
CA MET A 184 -11.00 12.28 11.37
C MET A 184 -9.87 12.46 10.36
N GLU A 185 -9.18 11.39 9.97
CA GLU A 185 -8.08 11.44 9.01
C GLU A 185 -8.52 11.96 7.65
N GLY A 186 -7.79 12.93 7.09
CA GLY A 186 -8.08 13.54 5.80
C GLY A 186 -8.21 12.54 4.65
N ILE A 187 -7.40 11.49 4.67
CA ILE A 187 -7.43 10.42 3.64
C ILE A 187 -8.79 9.71 3.59
N SER A 188 -9.52 9.60 4.70
CA SER A 188 -10.85 8.99 4.72
C SER A 188 -11.86 9.76 3.88
N HIS A 189 -11.77 11.09 3.85
CA HIS A 189 -12.58 11.94 2.98
C HIS A 189 -12.27 11.68 1.50
N GLU A 190 -11.00 11.57 1.15
CA GLU A 190 -10.55 11.30 -0.22
C GLU A 190 -11.11 9.97 -0.73
N VAL A 191 -10.89 8.88 0.02
CA VAL A 191 -11.19 7.53 -0.45
C VAL A 191 -12.68 7.19 -0.34
N CYS A 192 -13.37 7.61 0.73
CA CYS A 192 -14.80 7.33 0.89
C CYS A 192 -15.65 8.09 -0.13
N SER A 193 -15.27 9.34 -0.47
CA SER A 193 -15.91 10.08 -1.55
C SER A 193 -15.76 9.36 -2.90
N LEU A 194 -14.57 8.85 -3.21
CA LEU A 194 -14.33 8.11 -4.45
C LEU A 194 -15.08 6.76 -4.45
N ALA A 195 -15.12 6.04 -3.33
CA ALA A 195 -15.84 4.77 -3.20
C ALA A 195 -17.34 4.91 -3.50
N GLY A 196 -17.97 5.97 -3.00
CA GLY A 196 -19.37 6.28 -3.32
C GLY A 196 -19.57 6.62 -4.79
N THR A 197 -18.68 7.43 -5.37
CA THR A 197 -18.68 7.77 -6.81
C THR A 197 -18.58 6.53 -7.68
N LEU A 198 -17.75 5.55 -7.31
CA LEU A 198 -17.55 4.30 -8.05
C LEU A 198 -18.59 3.23 -7.69
N LYS A 199 -19.51 3.52 -6.76
CA LYS A 199 -20.56 2.57 -6.30
C LYS A 199 -19.98 1.22 -5.88
N LEU A 200 -19.01 1.21 -4.97
CA LEU A 200 -18.38 -0.02 -4.49
C LEU A 200 -19.30 -0.74 -3.49
N ASN A 201 -20.37 -1.32 -3.98
CA ASN A 201 -21.47 -1.86 -3.17
C ASN A 201 -21.11 -3.08 -2.31
N LYS A 202 -19.98 -3.73 -2.57
CA LYS A 202 -19.45 -4.80 -1.72
C LYS A 202 -18.48 -4.31 -0.64
N LEU A 203 -18.31 -3.00 -0.49
CA LEU A 203 -17.62 -2.39 0.63
C LEU A 203 -18.63 -2.08 1.76
N ILE A 204 -18.45 -2.71 2.91
CA ILE A 204 -19.28 -2.50 4.12
C ILE A 204 -18.36 -2.09 5.26
N ALA A 205 -18.51 -0.86 5.71
CA ALA A 205 -17.78 -0.30 6.84
C ALA A 205 -18.66 -0.30 8.09
N LEU A 206 -18.12 -0.78 9.23
CA LEU A 206 -18.77 -0.75 10.53
C LEU A 206 -18.01 0.23 11.42
N TRP A 207 -18.68 1.30 11.80
CA TRP A 207 -18.11 2.36 12.62
C TRP A 207 -18.38 2.11 14.10
N ASP A 208 -17.30 2.03 14.88
CA ASP A 208 -17.29 2.02 16.33
C ASP A 208 -17.59 3.45 16.84
N ASP A 209 -18.87 3.78 16.92
CA ASP A 209 -19.38 5.09 17.33
C ASP A 209 -19.48 5.13 18.88
N ASN A 210 -18.32 5.20 19.53
CA ASN A 210 -18.20 5.22 20.99
C ASN A 210 -17.94 6.63 21.56
N GLY A 211 -17.58 7.61 20.73
CA GLY A 211 -17.37 8.99 21.11
C GLY A 211 -16.13 9.24 21.98
N ILE A 212 -15.18 8.29 22.03
CA ILE A 212 -13.97 8.38 22.87
C ILE A 212 -12.72 8.18 22.02
N SER A 213 -11.74 9.05 22.20
CA SER A 213 -10.38 8.88 21.73
C SER A 213 -9.38 8.88 22.90
N ILE A 214 -8.09 8.87 22.62
CA ILE A 214 -7.05 8.88 23.65
C ILE A 214 -7.06 10.17 24.49
N ASP A 215 -7.52 11.27 23.91
CA ASP A 215 -7.62 12.57 24.58
C ASP A 215 -8.97 12.77 25.32
N GLY A 216 -9.84 11.75 25.32
CA GLY A 216 -11.14 11.78 25.98
C GLY A 216 -12.33 11.85 25.02
N LYS A 217 -13.41 12.55 25.44
CA LYS A 217 -14.65 12.67 24.67
C LYS A 217 -14.45 13.52 23.42
N VAL A 218 -14.67 12.92 22.24
CA VAL A 218 -14.39 13.54 20.93
C VAL A 218 -15.29 14.73 20.59
N VAL A 219 -16.41 14.93 21.27
CA VAL A 219 -17.40 15.96 20.96
C VAL A 219 -16.83 17.40 20.89
N SER A 220 -15.70 17.65 21.55
CA SER A 220 -15.04 18.96 21.55
C SER A 220 -14.25 19.26 20.26
N TRP A 221 -13.90 18.24 19.46
CA TRP A 221 -13.09 18.38 18.24
C TRP A 221 -13.58 17.52 17.07
N PHE A 222 -14.59 16.67 17.29
CA PHE A 222 -15.23 15.85 16.26
C PHE A 222 -16.73 15.74 16.59
N ASN A 223 -17.51 16.74 16.15
CA ASN A 223 -18.95 16.86 16.42
C ASN A 223 -19.79 16.97 15.14
N GLU A 224 -19.22 16.64 14.01
CA GLU A 224 -19.92 16.62 12.73
C GLU A 224 -20.96 15.48 12.67
N ASP A 225 -21.96 15.63 11.81
CA ASP A 225 -22.89 14.54 11.49
C ASP A 225 -22.24 13.59 10.47
N THR A 226 -21.40 12.69 10.95
CA THR A 226 -20.72 11.68 10.11
C THR A 226 -21.67 10.90 9.22
N PRO A 227 -22.85 10.42 9.68
CA PRO A 227 -23.86 9.83 8.80
C PRO A 227 -24.23 10.69 7.60
N LYS A 228 -24.52 11.98 7.79
CA LYS A 228 -24.82 12.89 6.67
C LYS A 228 -23.64 13.11 5.74
N ARG A 229 -22.41 13.16 6.26
CA ARG A 229 -21.22 13.24 5.46
C ARG A 229 -21.13 12.04 4.48
N PHE A 230 -21.37 10.82 4.97
CA PHE A 230 -21.36 9.61 4.15
C PHE A 230 -22.54 9.56 3.16
N GLU A 231 -23.72 10.05 3.55
CA GLU A 231 -24.84 10.23 2.62
C GLU A 231 -24.47 11.18 1.47
N ALA A 232 -23.76 12.28 1.77
CA ALA A 232 -23.24 13.22 0.77
C ALA A 232 -22.17 12.59 -0.13
N TYR A 233 -21.44 11.59 0.34
CA TYR A 233 -20.55 10.76 -0.49
C TYR A 233 -21.29 9.70 -1.32
N HIS A 234 -22.61 9.66 -1.27
CA HIS A 234 -23.46 8.66 -1.93
C HIS A 234 -23.32 7.24 -1.37
N TRP A 235 -22.99 7.10 -0.09
CA TRP A 235 -23.06 5.83 0.60
C TRP A 235 -24.50 5.53 1.07
N ASN A 236 -24.83 4.26 1.24
CA ASN A 236 -25.94 3.81 2.07
C ASN A 236 -25.50 3.91 3.53
N VAL A 237 -26.36 4.47 4.41
CA VAL A 237 -26.03 4.64 5.82
C VAL A 237 -27.11 3.97 6.67
N ILE A 238 -26.70 3.05 7.55
CA ILE A 238 -27.55 2.40 8.52
C ILE A 238 -27.19 2.96 9.89
N ARG A 239 -28.11 3.76 10.46
CA ARG A 239 -27.89 4.54 11.68
C ARG A 239 -28.31 3.76 12.91
N ASP A 240 -27.80 4.16 14.08
CA ASP A 240 -28.26 3.79 15.41
C ASP A 240 -28.39 2.29 15.66
N VAL A 241 -27.43 1.51 15.13
CA VAL A 241 -27.35 0.06 15.40
C VAL A 241 -26.75 -0.12 16.79
N ASP A 242 -27.40 -0.91 17.65
CA ASP A 242 -26.80 -1.32 18.90
C ASP A 242 -25.61 -2.24 18.63
N GLY A 243 -24.40 -1.70 18.83
CA GLY A 243 -23.15 -2.43 18.60
C GLY A 243 -22.86 -3.51 19.65
N HIS A 244 -23.69 -3.61 20.69
CA HIS A 244 -23.64 -4.66 21.71
C HIS A 244 -24.70 -5.74 21.53
N ASP A 245 -25.48 -5.67 20.45
CA ASP A 245 -26.43 -6.69 20.02
C ASP A 245 -25.95 -7.32 18.69
N ALA A 246 -25.37 -8.52 18.77
CA ALA A 246 -24.84 -9.22 17.59
C ALA A 246 -25.93 -9.55 16.56
N GLU A 247 -27.20 -9.79 16.98
CA GLU A 247 -28.34 -10.01 16.07
C GLU A 247 -28.69 -8.71 15.32
N ALA A 248 -28.71 -7.57 16.00
CA ALA A 248 -28.96 -6.26 15.38
C ALA A 248 -27.87 -5.91 14.35
N VAL A 249 -26.59 -6.19 14.67
CA VAL A 249 -25.46 -6.00 13.75
C VAL A 249 -25.60 -6.93 12.54
N SER A 250 -25.90 -8.21 12.74
CA SER A 250 -26.11 -9.18 11.65
C SER A 250 -27.26 -8.76 10.73
N ALA A 251 -28.38 -8.28 11.29
CA ALA A 251 -29.51 -7.76 10.53
C ALA A 251 -29.11 -6.52 9.70
N ALA A 252 -28.30 -5.62 10.26
CA ALA A 252 -27.78 -4.45 9.54
C ALA A 252 -26.87 -4.86 8.39
N ILE A 253 -25.98 -5.83 8.58
CA ILE A 253 -25.10 -6.37 7.49
C ILE A 253 -25.96 -7.01 6.40
N SER A 254 -26.98 -7.80 6.76
CA SER A 254 -27.92 -8.38 5.81
C SER A 254 -28.66 -7.33 4.97
N LYS A 255 -28.98 -6.18 5.56
CA LYS A 255 -29.55 -5.03 4.86
C LYS A 255 -28.52 -4.35 3.96
N ALA A 256 -27.27 -4.18 4.45
CA ALA A 256 -26.17 -3.59 3.70
C ALA A 256 -25.87 -4.38 2.40
N LYS A 257 -25.86 -5.71 2.46
CA LYS A 257 -25.63 -6.59 1.31
C LYS A 257 -26.65 -6.42 0.16
N LYS A 258 -27.79 -5.78 0.41
CA LYS A 258 -28.83 -5.50 -0.59
C LYS A 258 -28.67 -4.13 -1.26
N SER A 259 -27.73 -3.32 -0.80
CA SER A 259 -27.47 -1.98 -1.33
C SER A 259 -26.69 -2.06 -2.66
N ASP A 260 -26.99 -1.13 -3.57
CA ASP A 260 -26.20 -0.88 -4.79
C ASP A 260 -25.04 0.12 -4.58
N LYS A 261 -24.80 0.50 -3.31
CA LYS A 261 -23.82 1.49 -2.88
C LYS A 261 -22.96 0.93 -1.74
N PRO A 262 -21.74 1.45 -1.52
CA PRO A 262 -21.01 1.12 -0.31
C PRO A 262 -21.83 1.50 0.92
N THR A 263 -21.68 0.75 2.02
CA THR A 263 -22.52 0.97 3.21
C THR A 263 -21.68 1.30 4.42
N LEU A 264 -22.07 2.35 5.17
CA LEU A 264 -21.63 2.62 6.53
C LEU A 264 -22.70 2.16 7.52
N ILE A 265 -22.35 1.30 8.46
CA ILE A 265 -23.16 0.88 9.59
C ILE A 265 -22.64 1.61 10.83
N CYS A 266 -23.45 2.48 11.43
CA CYS A 266 -23.11 3.25 12.63
C CYS A 266 -23.48 2.44 13.86
N CYS A 267 -22.49 1.81 14.50
CA CYS A 267 -22.68 0.93 15.65
C CYS A 267 -22.39 1.71 16.94
N LYS A 268 -23.42 1.98 17.74
CA LYS A 268 -23.25 2.58 19.07
C LYS A 268 -22.63 1.59 20.03
N THR A 269 -21.51 1.96 20.62
CA THR A 269 -20.76 1.10 21.54
C THR A 269 -20.29 1.84 22.78
N ALA A 270 -19.76 1.09 23.73
CA ALA A 270 -19.00 1.61 24.85
C ALA A 270 -17.59 1.03 24.80
N ILE A 271 -16.58 1.89 24.66
CA ILE A 271 -15.18 1.48 24.74
C ILE A 271 -14.93 0.78 26.09
N GLY A 272 -14.20 -0.35 26.09
CA GLY A 272 -13.93 -1.10 27.33
C GLY A 272 -15.16 -1.78 27.93
N LYS A 273 -16.16 -2.14 27.12
CA LYS A 273 -17.39 -2.85 27.55
C LYS A 273 -17.07 -4.01 28.47
N GLY A 274 -17.71 -4.02 29.65
CA GLY A 274 -17.52 -5.03 30.69
C GLY A 274 -16.59 -4.61 31.82
N SER A 275 -15.79 -3.57 31.66
CA SER A 275 -14.98 -2.99 32.76
C SER A 275 -15.91 -2.13 33.67
N PRO A 276 -16.07 -2.46 34.95
CA PRO A 276 -17.02 -1.76 35.80
C PRO A 276 -16.70 -0.29 36.07
N ASN A 277 -15.40 0.03 36.17
CA ASN A 277 -14.93 1.36 36.57
C ASN A 277 -14.37 2.20 35.45
N MET A 278 -14.05 1.59 34.28
CA MET A 278 -13.31 2.26 33.19
C MET A 278 -14.08 2.29 31.87
N ALA A 279 -15.13 1.47 31.68
CA ALA A 279 -15.90 1.46 30.44
C ALA A 279 -16.43 2.86 30.08
N GLY A 280 -16.45 3.23 28.82
CA GLY A 280 -16.89 4.53 28.33
C GLY A 280 -15.91 5.69 28.62
N SER A 281 -14.67 5.41 29.03
CA SER A 281 -13.64 6.41 29.28
C SER A 281 -12.37 6.20 28.47
N ASP A 282 -11.57 7.24 28.35
CA ASP A 282 -10.24 7.24 27.73
C ASP A 282 -9.21 6.34 28.45
N LYS A 283 -9.45 6.05 29.75
CA LYS A 283 -8.56 5.22 30.57
C LYS A 283 -8.32 3.81 30.02
N VAL A 284 -9.29 3.26 29.29
CA VAL A 284 -9.17 1.94 28.67
C VAL A 284 -8.63 2.01 27.23
N HIS A 285 -8.42 3.20 26.68
CA HIS A 285 -8.05 3.35 25.28
C HIS A 285 -6.71 2.70 24.98
N GLY A 286 -5.65 3.11 25.64
CA GLY A 286 -4.26 2.75 25.27
C GLY A 286 -3.42 2.22 26.43
N SER A 287 -4.01 1.69 27.48
CA SER A 287 -3.31 1.18 28.66
C SER A 287 -3.94 -0.12 29.18
N PRO A 288 -3.14 -1.02 29.80
CA PRO A 288 -3.69 -2.16 30.53
C PRO A 288 -4.69 -1.76 31.59
N LEU A 289 -5.72 -2.58 31.82
CA LEU A 289 -6.75 -2.33 32.83
C LEU A 289 -6.20 -2.37 34.27
N GLY A 290 -5.14 -3.14 34.50
CA GLY A 290 -4.62 -3.48 35.83
C GLY A 290 -5.33 -4.70 36.44
N ALA A 291 -4.60 -5.43 37.30
CA ALA A 291 -5.05 -6.73 37.82
C ALA A 291 -6.40 -6.63 38.55
N ALA A 292 -6.59 -5.60 39.40
CA ALA A 292 -7.83 -5.43 40.17
C ALA A 292 -9.05 -5.16 39.27
N GLU A 293 -8.88 -4.38 38.20
CA GLU A 293 -9.98 -4.09 37.26
C GLU A 293 -10.28 -5.32 36.40
N ILE A 294 -9.27 -6.12 36.03
CA ILE A 294 -9.47 -7.38 35.29
C ILE A 294 -10.29 -8.38 36.10
N GLU A 295 -10.02 -8.54 37.41
CA GLU A 295 -10.80 -9.41 38.28
C GLU A 295 -12.29 -8.99 38.33
N GLN A 296 -12.54 -7.69 38.51
CA GLN A 296 -13.90 -7.16 38.50
C GLN A 296 -14.56 -7.29 37.10
N THR A 297 -13.79 -7.10 36.04
CA THR A 297 -14.28 -7.28 34.67
C THR A 297 -14.69 -8.73 34.41
N ARG A 298 -13.91 -9.71 34.87
CA ARG A 298 -14.31 -11.13 34.76
C ARG A 298 -15.62 -11.44 35.48
N VAL A 299 -15.82 -10.88 36.66
CA VAL A 299 -17.08 -11.01 37.39
C VAL A 299 -18.24 -10.37 36.61
N ALA A 300 -18.05 -9.14 36.11
CA ALA A 300 -19.09 -8.41 35.38
C ALA A 300 -19.45 -9.10 34.04
N LEU A 301 -18.50 -9.74 33.40
CA LEU A 301 -18.70 -10.52 32.16
C LEU A 301 -19.22 -11.94 32.41
N ASN A 302 -19.36 -12.35 33.67
CA ASN A 302 -19.62 -13.76 34.03
C ASN A 302 -18.65 -14.73 33.35
N TRP A 303 -17.34 -14.41 33.43
CA TRP A 303 -16.24 -15.15 32.81
C TRP A 303 -15.29 -15.74 33.86
N PRO A 304 -15.62 -16.90 34.46
CA PRO A 304 -14.90 -17.43 35.62
C PRO A 304 -13.59 -18.17 35.27
N TYR A 305 -13.14 -18.07 34.05
CA TYR A 305 -11.96 -18.81 33.57
C TYR A 305 -10.67 -18.01 33.85
N ALA A 306 -9.56 -18.74 34.00
CA ALA A 306 -8.25 -18.17 34.19
C ALA A 306 -7.77 -17.36 32.95
N PRO A 307 -6.73 -16.52 33.07
CA PRO A 307 -6.17 -15.81 31.92
C PRO A 307 -5.79 -16.78 30.77
N PHE A 308 -6.20 -16.42 29.55
CA PHE A 308 -6.03 -17.18 28.31
C PHE A 308 -6.73 -18.57 28.31
N GLU A 309 -7.60 -18.85 29.24
CA GLU A 309 -8.43 -20.04 29.24
C GLU A 309 -9.78 -19.73 28.56
N VAL A 310 -10.09 -20.51 27.52
CA VAL A 310 -11.35 -20.46 26.79
C VAL A 310 -12.01 -21.86 26.86
N PRO A 311 -13.27 -21.97 27.27
CA PRO A 311 -13.94 -23.24 27.37
C PRO A 311 -14.19 -23.86 25.99
N LYS A 312 -14.26 -25.21 25.98
CA LYS A 312 -14.36 -25.98 24.74
C LYS A 312 -15.57 -25.63 23.89
N ASP A 313 -16.72 -25.38 24.50
CA ASP A 313 -17.96 -25.05 23.79
C ASP A 313 -17.85 -23.69 23.05
N ILE A 314 -17.02 -22.78 23.54
CA ILE A 314 -16.73 -21.51 22.86
C ILE A 314 -15.76 -21.71 21.71
N TYR A 315 -14.72 -22.55 21.87
CA TYR A 315 -13.88 -22.95 20.75
C TYR A 315 -14.70 -23.65 19.66
N ASP A 316 -15.60 -24.58 20.05
CA ASP A 316 -16.45 -25.28 19.08
C ASP A 316 -17.40 -24.31 18.33
N ALA A 317 -17.90 -23.26 19.01
CA ALA A 317 -18.74 -22.24 18.39
C ALA A 317 -17.98 -21.33 17.42
N TRP A 318 -16.70 -21.07 17.69
CA TRP A 318 -15.82 -20.24 16.85
C TRP A 318 -15.05 -21.02 15.78
N ASP A 319 -15.02 -22.37 15.79
CA ASP A 319 -14.24 -23.16 14.82
C ASP A 319 -14.85 -23.10 13.42
N PHE A 320 -14.24 -22.31 12.55
CA PHE A 320 -14.63 -22.12 11.14
C PHE A 320 -13.94 -23.10 10.16
N LYS A 321 -13.01 -23.94 10.62
CA LYS A 321 -12.23 -24.79 9.69
C LYS A 321 -13.12 -25.65 8.80
N LYS A 322 -14.07 -26.39 9.36
CA LYS A 322 -14.98 -27.23 8.56
C LYS A 322 -15.89 -26.42 7.64
N ARG A 323 -16.45 -25.33 8.15
CA ARG A 323 -17.34 -24.45 7.38
C ARG A 323 -16.59 -23.76 6.25
N GLY A 324 -15.37 -23.25 6.51
CA GLY A 324 -14.52 -22.61 5.52
C GLY A 324 -14.07 -23.58 4.43
N GLN A 325 -13.61 -24.78 4.82
CA GLN A 325 -13.26 -25.84 3.86
C GLN A 325 -14.44 -26.24 2.97
N ALA A 326 -15.65 -26.35 3.52
CA ALA A 326 -16.84 -26.66 2.75
C ALA A 326 -17.17 -25.53 1.73
N ALA A 327 -17.10 -24.28 2.15
CA ALA A 327 -17.35 -23.13 1.27
C ALA A 327 -16.33 -23.08 0.11
N GLU A 328 -15.06 -23.24 0.40
CA GLU A 328 -14.00 -23.27 -0.62
C GLU A 328 -14.14 -24.49 -1.53
N HIS A 329 -14.50 -25.66 -0.99
CA HIS A 329 -14.73 -26.85 -1.80
C HIS A 329 -15.85 -26.66 -2.82
N GLU A 330 -16.97 -26.04 -2.44
CA GLU A 330 -18.05 -25.70 -3.37
C GLU A 330 -17.59 -24.68 -4.43
N TRP A 331 -16.84 -23.65 -4.02
CA TRP A 331 -16.23 -22.72 -4.98
C TRP A 331 -15.28 -23.43 -5.94
N ASN A 332 -14.44 -24.34 -5.45
CA ASN A 332 -13.51 -25.12 -6.28
C ASN A 332 -14.25 -25.98 -7.31
N LYS A 333 -15.41 -26.58 -6.95
CA LYS A 333 -16.26 -27.33 -7.90
C LYS A 333 -16.76 -26.42 -9.02
N GLU A 334 -17.27 -25.22 -8.67
CA GLU A 334 -17.75 -24.26 -9.67
C GLU A 334 -16.58 -23.74 -10.52
N PHE A 335 -15.42 -23.50 -9.94
CA PHE A 335 -14.24 -23.09 -10.67
C PHE A 335 -13.74 -24.16 -11.66
N GLN A 336 -13.84 -25.47 -11.31
CA GLN A 336 -13.50 -26.54 -12.26
C GLN A 336 -14.46 -26.59 -13.45
N LYS A 337 -15.76 -26.37 -13.25
CA LYS A 337 -16.72 -26.23 -14.36
C LYS A 337 -16.41 -25.01 -15.23
N TYR A 338 -16.14 -23.87 -14.59
CA TYR A 338 -15.70 -22.66 -15.27
C TYR A 338 -14.43 -22.88 -16.09
N LYS A 339 -13.42 -23.54 -15.52
CA LYS A 339 -12.16 -23.88 -16.20
C LYS A 339 -12.37 -24.77 -17.43
N THR A 340 -13.33 -25.68 -17.35
CA THR A 340 -13.70 -26.53 -18.51
C THR A 340 -14.34 -25.72 -19.63
N GLN A 341 -15.19 -24.74 -19.31
CA GLN A 341 -15.92 -23.93 -20.28
C GLN A 341 -15.14 -22.71 -20.76
N TYR A 342 -14.30 -22.13 -19.90
CA TYR A 342 -13.53 -20.91 -20.17
C TYR A 342 -12.04 -21.09 -19.78
N PRO A 343 -11.31 -22.03 -20.41
CA PRO A 343 -9.96 -22.43 -19.96
C PRO A 343 -8.96 -21.28 -19.98
N GLU A 344 -9.03 -20.38 -20.98
CA GLU A 344 -8.14 -19.23 -21.09
C GLU A 344 -8.37 -18.21 -19.97
N LEU A 345 -9.63 -17.90 -19.66
CA LEU A 345 -9.98 -16.97 -18.59
C LEU A 345 -9.59 -17.54 -17.22
N ALA A 346 -9.81 -18.84 -16.98
CA ALA A 346 -9.42 -19.48 -15.74
C ALA A 346 -7.90 -19.48 -15.54
N ALA A 347 -7.14 -19.78 -16.60
CA ALA A 347 -5.68 -19.73 -16.56
C ALA A 347 -5.16 -18.31 -16.32
N GLU A 348 -5.76 -17.32 -16.97
CA GLU A 348 -5.41 -15.91 -16.81
C GLU A 348 -5.71 -15.40 -15.39
N LEU A 349 -6.89 -15.72 -14.83
CA LEU A 349 -7.20 -15.37 -13.44
C LEU A 349 -6.19 -15.99 -12.48
N GLN A 350 -5.89 -17.28 -12.61
CA GLN A 350 -4.91 -17.96 -11.75
C GLN A 350 -3.53 -17.32 -11.85
N ARG A 351 -3.04 -17.02 -13.07
CA ARG A 351 -1.77 -16.34 -13.30
C ARG A 351 -1.71 -14.98 -12.58
N ARG A 352 -2.76 -14.16 -12.75
CA ARG A 352 -2.82 -12.83 -12.13
C ARG A 352 -2.86 -12.91 -10.62
N MET A 353 -3.65 -13.82 -10.05
CA MET A 353 -3.73 -14.00 -8.59
C MET A 353 -2.41 -14.52 -7.99
N GLN A 354 -1.59 -15.24 -8.77
CA GLN A 354 -0.22 -15.63 -8.38
C GLN A 354 0.78 -14.48 -8.53
N GLY A 355 0.37 -13.36 -9.13
CA GLY A 355 1.21 -12.21 -9.40
C GLY A 355 2.29 -12.47 -10.44
N ASP A 356 2.10 -13.48 -11.31
CA ASP A 356 3.02 -13.79 -12.41
C ASP A 356 2.74 -12.89 -13.60
N LEU A 357 3.81 -12.41 -14.25
CA LEU A 357 3.69 -11.66 -15.49
C LEU A 357 3.37 -12.59 -16.67
N SER A 358 2.73 -12.01 -17.70
CA SER A 358 2.50 -12.73 -18.96
C SER A 358 3.82 -13.21 -19.56
N LYS A 359 3.80 -14.36 -20.23
CA LYS A 359 4.93 -14.89 -21.00
C LYS A 359 5.43 -13.94 -22.09
N ASP A 360 4.57 -13.06 -22.56
CA ASP A 360 4.88 -12.09 -23.62
C ASP A 360 5.56 -10.82 -23.07
N PHE A 361 5.62 -10.63 -21.75
CA PHE A 361 6.21 -9.44 -21.14
C PHE A 361 7.70 -9.27 -21.48
N SER A 362 8.55 -10.27 -21.17
CA SER A 362 9.99 -10.16 -21.39
C SER A 362 10.37 -10.02 -22.88
N PRO A 363 9.75 -10.77 -23.83
CA PRO A 363 9.94 -10.51 -25.25
C PRO A 363 9.56 -9.09 -25.66
N THR A 364 8.44 -8.57 -25.18
CA THR A 364 7.95 -7.21 -25.48
C THR A 364 8.91 -6.14 -24.94
N LEU A 365 9.36 -6.26 -23.70
CA LEU A 365 10.35 -5.35 -23.11
C LEU A 365 11.65 -5.35 -23.90
N ASN A 366 12.18 -6.53 -24.29
CA ASN A 366 13.41 -6.65 -25.07
C ASN A 366 13.26 -6.05 -26.48
N ALA A 367 12.11 -6.20 -27.12
CA ALA A 367 11.82 -5.57 -28.40
C ALA A 367 11.76 -4.04 -28.28
N TYR A 368 11.12 -3.55 -27.20
CA TYR A 368 11.03 -2.12 -26.94
C TYR A 368 12.40 -1.49 -26.64
N LEU A 369 13.27 -2.15 -25.87
CA LEU A 369 14.64 -1.70 -25.63
C LEU A 369 15.45 -1.54 -26.93
N LYS A 370 15.30 -2.46 -27.89
CA LYS A 370 15.88 -2.32 -29.22
C LYS A 370 15.34 -1.11 -29.99
N THR A 371 14.02 -0.88 -29.86
CA THR A 371 13.34 0.28 -30.45
C THR A 371 13.88 1.59 -29.87
N CYS A 372 14.09 1.69 -28.54
CA CYS A 372 14.70 2.87 -27.92
C CYS A 372 16.08 3.18 -28.52
N GLN A 373 16.91 2.16 -28.71
CA GLN A 373 18.24 2.34 -29.28
C GLN A 373 18.21 2.75 -30.77
N SER A 374 17.28 2.21 -31.54
CA SER A 374 17.19 2.51 -33.00
C SER A 374 16.55 3.87 -33.28
N LYS A 375 15.55 4.30 -32.49
CA LYS A 375 14.91 5.60 -32.67
C LYS A 375 15.71 6.75 -32.11
N ALA A 376 16.50 6.54 -31.05
CA ALA A 376 17.39 7.53 -30.44
C ALA A 376 16.69 8.88 -30.12
N GLU A 377 15.48 8.83 -29.55
CA GLU A 377 14.62 9.98 -29.35
C GLU A 377 15.09 10.89 -28.21
N THR A 378 15.21 12.18 -28.46
CA THR A 378 15.37 13.22 -27.43
C THR A 378 13.99 13.68 -26.95
N VAL A 379 13.57 13.20 -25.80
CA VAL A 379 12.26 13.49 -25.22
C VAL A 379 12.36 13.67 -23.70
N ALA A 380 11.36 14.32 -23.09
CA ALA A 380 11.23 14.32 -21.64
C ALA A 380 11.09 12.89 -21.11
N THR A 381 11.70 12.58 -19.97
CA THR A 381 11.64 11.20 -19.47
C THR A 381 10.22 10.79 -19.06
N ARG A 382 9.31 11.75 -18.70
CA ARG A 382 7.88 11.48 -18.57
C ARG A 382 7.25 10.98 -19.88
N LYS A 383 7.69 11.49 -21.04
CA LYS A 383 7.25 11.00 -22.36
C LYS A 383 7.87 9.64 -22.67
N ALA A 384 9.12 9.42 -22.29
CA ALA A 384 9.78 8.12 -22.37
C ALA A 384 9.02 7.07 -21.52
N SER A 385 8.55 7.47 -20.33
CA SER A 385 7.66 6.66 -19.49
C SER A 385 6.36 6.29 -20.20
N GLN A 386 5.66 7.27 -20.79
CA GLN A 386 4.44 7.00 -21.56
C GLN A 386 4.70 6.05 -22.73
N ASN A 387 5.79 6.24 -23.46
CA ASN A 387 6.15 5.36 -24.56
C ASN A 387 6.44 3.92 -24.09
N ALA A 388 7.01 3.75 -22.87
CA ALA A 388 7.19 2.44 -22.25
C ALA A 388 5.84 1.82 -21.83
N ILE A 389 4.95 2.58 -21.22
CA ILE A 389 3.58 2.14 -20.89
C ILE A 389 2.85 1.68 -22.17
N GLU A 390 2.89 2.49 -23.23
CA GLU A 390 2.26 2.17 -24.53
C GLU A 390 2.78 0.85 -25.11
N ALA A 391 4.08 0.62 -25.01
CA ALA A 391 4.71 -0.60 -25.54
C ALA A 391 4.42 -1.84 -24.69
N LEU A 392 4.33 -1.71 -23.38
CA LEU A 392 4.21 -2.84 -22.43
C LEU A 392 2.76 -3.21 -22.13
N ALA A 393 1.82 -2.26 -22.14
CA ALA A 393 0.43 -2.48 -21.77
C ALA A 393 -0.26 -3.60 -22.54
N PRO A 394 -0.04 -3.82 -23.86
CA PRO A 394 -0.63 -4.93 -24.59
C PRO A 394 -0.25 -6.32 -24.06
N ALA A 395 0.93 -6.46 -23.42
CA ALA A 395 1.40 -7.70 -22.81
C ALA A 395 0.99 -7.84 -21.33
N LEU A 396 0.29 -6.86 -20.78
CA LEU A 396 -0.03 -6.76 -19.34
C LEU A 396 -1.52 -6.42 -19.14
N PRO A 397 -2.44 -7.35 -19.37
CA PRO A 397 -3.87 -7.11 -19.16
C PRO A 397 -4.21 -6.77 -17.69
N GLU A 398 -3.37 -7.16 -16.73
CA GLU A 398 -3.47 -6.79 -15.31
C GLU A 398 -2.98 -5.37 -14.98
N PHE A 399 -2.53 -4.59 -15.96
CA PHE A 399 -1.95 -3.27 -15.73
C PHE A 399 -3.06 -2.25 -15.42
N MET A 400 -3.01 -1.67 -14.22
CA MET A 400 -4.02 -0.73 -13.72
C MET A 400 -3.39 0.64 -13.50
N GLY A 401 -3.58 1.55 -14.45
CA GLY A 401 -3.02 2.90 -14.39
C GLY A 401 -3.91 3.92 -13.69
N GLY A 402 -3.34 5.09 -13.42
CA GLY A 402 -4.10 6.23 -12.90
C GLY A 402 -3.26 7.46 -12.64
N SER A 403 -3.93 8.53 -12.21
CA SER A 403 -3.28 9.77 -11.82
C SER A 403 -4.17 10.56 -10.86
N ALA A 404 -3.52 11.36 -9.99
CA ALA A 404 -4.18 12.31 -9.10
C ALA A 404 -4.49 13.62 -9.86
N ASP A 405 -5.45 13.55 -10.80
CA ASP A 405 -5.91 14.65 -11.66
C ASP A 405 -4.84 15.26 -12.58
N LEU A 406 -3.75 14.54 -12.83
CA LEU A 406 -2.59 15.00 -13.60
C LEU A 406 -2.27 14.10 -14.81
N THR A 407 -3.24 13.33 -15.32
CA THR A 407 -3.02 12.34 -16.40
C THR A 407 -2.30 12.95 -17.60
N GLY A 408 -2.73 14.12 -18.07
CA GLY A 408 -2.12 14.81 -19.21
C GLY A 408 -0.73 15.37 -18.93
N SER A 409 -0.43 15.71 -17.67
CA SER A 409 0.88 16.23 -17.25
C SER A 409 1.87 15.10 -16.94
N ASN A 410 1.41 14.05 -16.27
CA ASN A 410 2.23 12.90 -15.90
C ASN A 410 2.41 11.90 -17.04
N LEU A 411 1.53 11.97 -18.06
CA LEU A 411 1.53 11.05 -19.21
C LEU A 411 1.39 9.58 -18.76
N THR A 412 0.40 9.32 -17.89
CA THR A 412 0.11 7.98 -17.34
C THR A 412 -0.92 7.18 -18.15
N ASN A 413 -1.47 7.77 -19.18
CA ASN A 413 -2.40 7.11 -20.11
C ASN A 413 -1.67 6.48 -21.30
N TRP A 414 -2.34 5.51 -21.93
CA TRP A 414 -1.92 4.89 -23.19
C TRP A 414 -3.12 4.76 -24.14
N SER A 415 -2.87 4.46 -25.41
CA SER A 415 -3.88 4.54 -26.48
C SER A 415 -5.10 3.64 -26.26
N THR A 416 -4.93 2.49 -25.61
CA THR A 416 -6.00 1.51 -25.36
C THR A 416 -6.56 1.54 -23.94
N CYS A 417 -6.10 2.46 -23.08
CA CYS A 417 -6.60 2.55 -21.71
C CYS A 417 -8.06 3.03 -21.70
N LYS A 418 -8.81 2.49 -20.73
CA LYS A 418 -10.22 2.82 -20.53
C LYS A 418 -10.42 3.35 -19.11
N PRO A 419 -11.15 4.47 -18.95
CA PRO A 419 -11.41 5.00 -17.61
C PRO A 419 -12.34 4.05 -16.82
N VAL A 420 -11.97 3.82 -15.56
CA VAL A 420 -12.81 3.13 -14.59
C VAL A 420 -13.97 4.04 -14.20
N ARG A 421 -15.22 3.54 -14.26
CA ARG A 421 -16.44 4.24 -13.88
C ARG A 421 -17.37 3.33 -13.09
N ALA A 422 -18.36 3.90 -12.43
CA ALA A 422 -19.30 3.18 -11.58
C ALA A 422 -19.96 1.96 -12.24
N ASN A 423 -20.26 2.04 -13.54
CA ASN A 423 -20.96 1.00 -14.30
C ASN A 423 -20.18 0.58 -15.56
N GLN A 424 -18.87 0.75 -15.55
CA GLN A 424 -18.03 0.45 -16.71
C GLN A 424 -16.66 -0.02 -16.27
N TRP A 425 -16.30 -1.22 -16.69
CA TRP A 425 -14.94 -1.73 -16.56
C TRP A 425 -13.93 -0.80 -17.24
N GLY A 426 -12.78 -0.68 -16.63
CA GLY A 426 -11.65 0.08 -17.14
C GLY A 426 -10.35 -0.35 -16.48
N ASN A 427 -9.26 0.20 -16.98
CA ASN A 427 -7.90 -0.07 -16.49
C ASN A 427 -7.10 1.22 -16.24
N HIS A 428 -7.79 2.37 -16.20
CA HIS A 428 -7.21 3.66 -15.83
C HIS A 428 -8.13 4.39 -14.85
N ILE A 429 -7.63 4.70 -13.66
CA ILE A 429 -8.39 5.32 -12.57
C ILE A 429 -8.10 6.82 -12.53
N ASN A 430 -9.16 7.62 -12.66
CA ASN A 430 -9.11 9.06 -12.41
C ASN A 430 -9.34 9.28 -10.91
N TYR A 431 -8.26 9.37 -10.14
CA TYR A 431 -8.35 9.51 -8.67
C TYR A 431 -8.85 10.90 -8.25
N GLY A 432 -8.77 11.92 -9.12
CA GLY A 432 -8.93 13.32 -8.74
C GLY A 432 -7.73 13.81 -7.91
N VAL A 433 -7.80 15.01 -7.35
CA VAL A 433 -6.74 15.57 -6.51
C VAL A 433 -6.75 14.87 -5.15
N ARG A 434 -6.17 13.66 -5.11
CA ARG A 434 -6.15 12.74 -3.95
C ARG A 434 -4.88 11.90 -3.96
N GLU A 435 -3.73 12.50 -3.81
CA GLU A 435 -2.43 11.82 -3.89
C GLU A 435 -2.29 10.74 -2.83
N PHE A 436 -2.72 11.03 -1.59
CA PHE A 436 -2.66 10.10 -0.47
C PHE A 436 -3.66 8.95 -0.67
N GLY A 437 -4.90 9.28 -0.99
CA GLY A 437 -5.94 8.29 -1.30
C GLY A 437 -5.57 7.41 -2.48
N MET A 438 -5.05 7.98 -3.58
CA MET A 438 -4.54 7.23 -4.73
C MET A 438 -3.52 6.17 -4.31
N SER A 439 -2.49 6.60 -3.59
CA SER A 439 -1.39 5.72 -3.18
C SER A 439 -1.86 4.60 -2.25
N ALA A 440 -2.77 4.89 -1.33
CA ALA A 440 -3.31 3.89 -0.41
C ALA A 440 -4.35 2.95 -1.09
N ILE A 441 -5.16 3.44 -2.03
CA ILE A 441 -6.05 2.60 -2.86
C ILE A 441 -5.21 1.64 -3.72
N MET A 442 -4.12 2.11 -4.31
CA MET A 442 -3.17 1.26 -5.04
C MET A 442 -2.63 0.13 -4.16
N ASN A 443 -2.28 0.44 -2.91
CA ASN A 443 -1.85 -0.59 -1.95
C ASN A 443 -2.96 -1.62 -1.71
N GLY A 444 -4.21 -1.20 -1.59
CA GLY A 444 -5.36 -2.09 -1.46
C GLY A 444 -5.58 -2.98 -2.68
N ILE A 445 -5.41 -2.43 -3.89
CA ILE A 445 -5.48 -3.20 -5.16
C ILE A 445 -4.36 -4.25 -5.21
N ALA A 446 -3.14 -3.86 -4.84
CA ALA A 446 -1.99 -4.78 -4.81
C ALA A 446 -2.15 -5.90 -3.77
N LEU A 447 -2.71 -5.59 -2.58
CA LEU A 447 -3.03 -6.56 -1.52
C LEU A 447 -4.11 -7.56 -1.95
N HIS A 448 -5.12 -7.08 -2.66
CA HIS A 448 -6.18 -7.95 -3.19
C HIS A 448 -5.62 -8.96 -4.20
N GLY A 449 -4.70 -8.51 -5.03
CA GLY A 449 -4.18 -9.29 -6.17
C GLY A 449 -5.02 -9.14 -7.44
N GLY A 450 -4.52 -9.74 -8.53
CA GLY A 450 -5.18 -9.72 -9.85
C GLY A 450 -4.83 -8.52 -10.72
N TYR A 451 -4.32 -7.42 -10.14
CA TYR A 451 -3.86 -6.22 -10.86
C TYR A 451 -2.49 -5.75 -10.37
N ILE A 452 -1.76 -5.08 -11.25
CA ILE A 452 -0.52 -4.36 -10.94
C ILE A 452 -0.82 -2.86 -11.03
N PRO A 453 -1.04 -2.16 -9.89
CA PRO A 453 -1.40 -0.76 -9.89
C PRO A 453 -0.20 0.16 -10.11
N PHE A 454 -0.41 1.21 -10.92
CA PHE A 454 0.46 2.36 -10.94
C PHE A 454 -0.32 3.67 -10.92
N GLY A 455 0.24 4.70 -10.29
CA GLY A 455 -0.41 5.99 -10.17
C GLY A 455 0.58 7.14 -10.22
N GLY A 456 0.16 8.23 -10.86
CA GLY A 456 1.00 9.39 -11.13
C GLY A 456 0.58 10.65 -10.39
N THR A 457 1.60 11.43 -9.96
CA THR A 457 1.49 12.81 -9.54
C THR A 457 2.82 13.53 -9.76
N PHE A 458 2.93 14.84 -9.44
CA PHE A 458 4.22 15.51 -9.43
C PHE A 458 5.07 15.05 -8.24
N LEU A 459 6.38 15.08 -8.40
CA LEU A 459 7.30 14.57 -7.38
C LEU A 459 7.17 15.33 -6.05
N THR A 460 7.00 16.65 -6.09
CA THR A 460 6.79 17.45 -4.88
C THR A 460 5.57 16.98 -4.08
N PHE A 461 4.52 16.50 -4.76
CA PHE A 461 3.30 16.01 -4.11
C PHE A 461 3.43 14.56 -3.57
N SER A 462 4.60 13.94 -3.72
CA SER A 462 4.92 12.72 -2.96
C SER A 462 4.86 12.94 -1.45
N ASP A 463 4.99 14.18 -0.99
CA ASP A 463 4.86 14.56 0.42
C ASP A 463 3.45 14.25 0.96
N TYR A 464 2.40 14.49 0.18
CA TYR A 464 1.03 14.06 0.54
C TYR A 464 0.91 12.55 0.65
N SER A 465 1.59 11.80 -0.22
CA SER A 465 1.53 10.34 -0.30
C SER A 465 2.46 9.61 0.67
N ARG A 466 3.33 10.33 1.37
CA ARG A 466 4.49 9.79 2.10
C ARG A 466 4.17 8.56 2.95
N ASN A 467 3.10 8.63 3.73
CA ASN A 467 2.70 7.52 4.60
C ASN A 467 2.30 6.27 3.79
N ALA A 468 1.53 6.43 2.71
CA ALA A 468 1.11 5.30 1.87
C ALA A 468 2.30 4.63 1.15
N LEU A 469 3.30 5.41 0.71
CA LEU A 469 4.54 4.87 0.12
C LEU A 469 5.30 4.02 1.15
N ARG A 470 5.41 4.54 2.39
CA ARG A 470 6.03 3.82 3.50
C ARG A 470 5.29 2.52 3.81
N MET A 471 3.96 2.55 3.82
CA MET A 471 3.12 1.35 4.04
C MET A 471 3.28 0.33 2.92
N ALA A 472 3.34 0.75 1.66
CA ALA A 472 3.64 -0.14 0.54
C ALA A 472 4.98 -0.85 0.71
N ALA A 473 6.01 -0.11 1.15
CA ALA A 473 7.35 -0.65 1.39
C ALA A 473 7.39 -1.64 2.57
N LEU A 474 6.70 -1.33 3.67
CA LEU A 474 6.57 -2.18 4.85
C LEU A 474 5.85 -3.49 4.51
N MET A 475 4.75 -3.43 3.76
CA MET A 475 3.97 -4.59 3.31
C MET A 475 4.59 -5.31 2.10
N LYS A 476 5.70 -4.80 1.54
CA LYS A 476 6.40 -5.37 0.38
C LYS A 476 5.52 -5.49 -0.87
N LEU A 477 4.68 -4.49 -1.14
CA LEU A 477 3.70 -4.52 -2.22
C LEU A 477 4.31 -4.12 -3.57
N ARG A 478 3.86 -4.75 -4.65
CA ARG A 478 4.11 -4.32 -6.02
C ARG A 478 3.17 -3.17 -6.38
N SER A 479 3.42 -1.97 -5.82
CA SER A 479 2.79 -0.72 -6.21
C SER A 479 3.81 0.16 -6.92
N ILE A 480 3.45 0.75 -8.06
CA ILE A 480 4.38 1.56 -8.87
C ILE A 480 3.94 3.02 -8.79
N PHE A 481 4.76 3.86 -8.17
CA PHE A 481 4.52 5.28 -8.03
C PHE A 481 5.26 6.04 -9.12
N VAL A 482 4.52 6.75 -9.96
CA VAL A 482 5.05 7.54 -11.07
C VAL A 482 5.09 9.00 -10.65
N PHE A 483 6.29 9.56 -10.53
CA PHE A 483 6.50 10.96 -10.16
C PHE A 483 7.13 11.71 -11.32
N THR A 484 6.50 12.81 -11.73
CA THR A 484 7.03 13.67 -12.80
C THR A 484 7.39 15.04 -12.28
N HIS A 485 8.01 15.90 -13.11
CA HIS A 485 8.46 17.23 -12.71
C HIS A 485 9.50 17.11 -11.57
N ASP A 486 10.58 16.42 -11.91
CA ASP A 486 11.56 15.83 -10.98
C ASP A 486 12.44 16.80 -10.21
N SER A 487 12.54 18.08 -10.67
CA SER A 487 13.53 19.04 -10.14
C SER A 487 13.21 20.49 -10.53
N ILE A 488 14.12 21.41 -10.25
CA ILE A 488 14.10 22.79 -10.76
C ILE A 488 13.95 22.88 -12.28
N GLY A 489 14.29 21.80 -12.98
CA GLY A 489 14.16 21.70 -14.44
C GLY A 489 12.73 21.75 -14.97
N LEU A 490 11.73 21.72 -14.10
CA LEU A 490 10.34 21.97 -14.52
C LEU A 490 10.10 23.44 -14.90
N GLY A 491 10.87 24.39 -14.33
CA GLY A 491 10.87 25.78 -14.77
C GLY A 491 9.95 26.69 -14.00
N GLU A 492 9.12 27.41 -14.71
CA GLU A 492 8.41 28.62 -14.29
C GLU A 492 7.39 28.43 -13.15
N ASP A 493 6.90 27.22 -12.92
CA ASP A 493 5.95 26.90 -11.82
C ASP A 493 6.52 27.22 -10.44
N GLY A 494 7.84 27.25 -10.31
CA GLY A 494 8.54 27.77 -9.14
C GLY A 494 8.59 26.83 -7.93
N PRO A 495 8.98 27.37 -6.76
CA PRO A 495 9.36 26.57 -5.58
C PRO A 495 8.28 25.63 -5.07
N THR A 496 7.00 25.95 -5.23
CA THR A 496 5.89 25.12 -4.77
C THR A 496 5.75 23.81 -5.54
N HIS A 497 6.35 23.73 -6.73
CA HIS A 497 6.28 22.56 -7.62
C HIS A 497 7.64 21.94 -7.90
N GLN A 498 8.73 22.64 -7.61
CA GLN A 498 10.10 22.19 -7.81
C GLN A 498 10.56 21.32 -6.65
N SER A 499 10.78 20.05 -6.94
CA SER A 499 11.31 19.08 -5.98
C SER A 499 12.80 19.33 -5.75
N VAL A 500 13.22 19.35 -4.49
CA VAL A 500 14.61 19.52 -4.06
C VAL A 500 15.02 18.33 -3.17
N GLU A 501 14.34 18.13 -2.05
CA GLU A 501 14.64 17.07 -1.06
C GLU A 501 13.89 15.75 -1.33
N GLN A 502 12.86 15.74 -2.15
CA GLN A 502 11.94 14.58 -2.30
C GLN A 502 12.68 13.33 -2.79
N VAL A 503 13.58 13.45 -3.79
CA VAL A 503 14.35 12.30 -4.30
C VAL A 503 15.18 11.67 -3.19
N ALA A 504 15.94 12.47 -2.45
CA ALA A 504 16.78 12.00 -1.35
C ALA A 504 15.93 11.36 -0.25
N SER A 505 14.82 12.00 0.12
CA SER A 505 13.92 11.51 1.17
C SER A 505 13.24 10.19 0.79
N LEU A 506 12.86 9.99 -0.47
CA LEU A 506 12.30 8.72 -0.96
C LEU A 506 13.35 7.60 -0.92
N ARG A 507 14.60 7.90 -1.24
CA ARG A 507 15.73 6.94 -1.14
C ARG A 507 16.01 6.46 0.29
N LEU A 508 15.52 7.18 1.32
CA LEU A 508 15.65 6.81 2.73
C LEU A 508 14.56 5.84 3.21
N ILE A 509 13.48 5.64 2.47
CA ILE A 509 12.44 4.67 2.85
C ILE A 509 12.98 3.24 2.64
N PRO A 510 13.09 2.42 3.72
CA PRO A 510 13.52 1.04 3.57
C PRO A 510 12.62 0.29 2.58
N ASN A 511 13.21 -0.55 1.73
CA ASN A 511 12.51 -1.36 0.73
C ASN A 511 11.74 -0.58 -0.35
N LEU A 512 11.88 0.73 -0.48
CA LEU A 512 11.41 1.48 -1.63
C LEU A 512 12.50 1.52 -2.70
N MET A 513 12.22 1.00 -3.90
CA MET A 513 13.15 1.08 -5.03
C MET A 513 12.91 2.40 -5.78
N VAL A 514 13.92 3.26 -5.86
CA VAL A 514 13.80 4.58 -6.49
C VAL A 514 14.61 4.62 -7.78
N TRP A 515 13.95 4.95 -8.89
CA TRP A 515 14.55 5.11 -10.22
C TRP A 515 14.39 6.55 -10.72
N ARG A 516 15.46 7.15 -11.20
CA ARG A 516 15.49 8.46 -11.86
C ARG A 516 16.25 8.34 -13.18
N PRO A 517 15.61 7.84 -14.25
CA PRO A 517 16.24 7.55 -15.53
C PRO A 517 16.51 8.82 -16.35
N CYS A 518 17.53 8.77 -17.22
CA CYS A 518 17.99 9.91 -18.02
C CYS A 518 17.42 9.96 -19.45
N ASP A 519 16.91 8.84 -19.97
CA ASP A 519 16.42 8.74 -21.36
C ASP A 519 15.40 7.60 -21.55
N THR A 520 15.04 7.35 -22.81
CA THR A 520 14.08 6.29 -23.19
C THR A 520 14.53 4.90 -22.78
N THR A 521 15.82 4.58 -22.88
CA THR A 521 16.36 3.26 -22.56
C THR A 521 16.37 3.00 -21.07
N GLU A 522 16.86 3.94 -20.26
CA GLU A 522 16.82 3.80 -18.81
C GLU A 522 15.38 3.79 -18.29
N SER A 523 14.47 4.57 -18.89
CA SER A 523 13.05 4.56 -18.54
C SER A 523 12.39 3.20 -18.80
N ALA A 524 12.72 2.56 -19.94
CA ALA A 524 12.21 1.23 -20.24
C ALA A 524 12.72 0.16 -19.27
N VAL A 525 14.02 0.22 -18.89
CA VAL A 525 14.58 -0.70 -17.88
C VAL A 525 13.97 -0.46 -16.50
N ALA A 526 13.75 0.81 -16.11
CA ALA A 526 13.12 1.15 -14.84
C ALA A 526 11.69 0.60 -14.73
N TRP A 527 10.89 0.70 -15.80
CA TRP A 527 9.56 0.09 -15.88
C TRP A 527 9.63 -1.44 -15.80
N GLY A 528 10.57 -2.06 -16.56
CA GLY A 528 10.78 -3.51 -16.49
C GLY A 528 11.11 -3.97 -15.07
N ALA A 529 12.07 -3.32 -14.42
CA ALA A 529 12.46 -3.63 -13.04
C ALA A 529 11.32 -3.45 -12.03
N ALA A 530 10.50 -2.41 -12.19
CA ALA A 530 9.35 -2.15 -11.33
C ALA A 530 8.25 -3.22 -11.48
N LEU A 531 7.99 -3.66 -12.72
CA LEU A 531 7.00 -4.70 -13.03
C LEU A 531 7.44 -6.09 -12.55
N GLU A 532 8.72 -6.43 -12.69
CA GLU A 532 9.27 -7.72 -12.24
C GLU A 532 9.36 -7.83 -10.71
N ARG A 533 9.40 -6.71 -10.01
CA ARG A 533 9.58 -6.68 -8.56
C ARG A 533 8.31 -7.07 -7.81
N LYS A 534 8.25 -8.29 -7.26
CA LYS A 534 7.12 -8.79 -6.46
C LYS A 534 7.17 -8.43 -4.97
N ASN A 535 8.32 -8.05 -4.43
CA ASN A 535 8.59 -7.95 -2.98
C ASN A 535 8.82 -6.52 -2.49
N GLY A 536 8.27 -5.54 -3.17
CA GLY A 536 8.35 -4.14 -2.76
C GLY A 536 7.90 -3.15 -3.82
N PRO A 537 7.58 -1.91 -3.41
CA PRO A 537 7.17 -0.84 -4.31
C PRO A 537 8.34 -0.22 -5.07
N SER A 538 8.00 0.43 -6.18
CA SER A 538 8.96 1.22 -6.95
C SER A 538 8.45 2.64 -7.16
N ALA A 539 9.33 3.62 -7.00
CA ALA A 539 9.12 5.02 -7.36
C ALA A 539 9.91 5.33 -8.63
N LEU A 540 9.22 5.70 -9.69
CA LEU A 540 9.79 6.07 -10.98
C LEU A 540 9.69 7.58 -11.15
N ILE A 541 10.84 8.27 -11.25
CA ILE A 541 10.95 9.72 -11.22
C ILE A 541 11.37 10.23 -12.59
N PHE A 542 10.58 11.12 -13.18
CA PHE A 542 10.72 11.55 -14.57
C PHE A 542 10.75 13.09 -14.71
N SER A 543 11.56 13.56 -15.65
CA SER A 543 11.68 14.98 -15.99
C SER A 543 10.49 15.53 -16.78
N ARG A 544 10.24 16.83 -16.65
CA ARG A 544 9.37 17.60 -17.55
C ARG A 544 10.10 18.04 -18.82
N GLN A 545 11.35 18.46 -18.66
CA GLN A 545 12.22 18.91 -19.75
C GLN A 545 12.74 17.72 -20.58
N ASN A 546 13.07 17.98 -21.85
CA ASN A 546 13.64 16.97 -22.73
C ASN A 546 15.05 16.59 -22.27
N CYS A 547 15.35 15.30 -22.37
CA CYS A 547 16.66 14.72 -22.10
C CYS A 547 17.21 14.10 -23.39
N PRO A 548 18.46 14.37 -23.74
CA PRO A 548 19.08 13.79 -24.92
C PRO A 548 19.21 12.27 -24.79
N PHE A 549 19.00 11.57 -25.89
CA PHE A 549 19.29 10.14 -25.96
C PHE A 549 20.81 9.88 -25.81
N VAL A 550 21.15 8.81 -25.11
CA VAL A 550 22.54 8.34 -24.97
C VAL A 550 22.66 6.94 -25.54
N SER A 551 23.52 6.76 -26.52
CA SER A 551 23.80 5.44 -27.15
C SER A 551 24.50 4.51 -26.16
N ARG A 552 24.11 3.24 -26.14
CA ARG A 552 24.66 2.20 -25.25
C ARG A 552 24.89 0.90 -26.00
N ASN A 553 25.97 0.21 -25.65
CA ASN A 553 26.19 -1.17 -26.09
C ASN A 553 25.30 -2.15 -25.24
N SER A 554 25.24 -3.41 -25.69
CA SER A 554 24.38 -4.43 -25.05
C SER A 554 24.75 -4.72 -23.61
N LEU A 555 26.02 -4.57 -23.21
CA LEU A 555 26.45 -4.75 -21.82
C LEU A 555 25.97 -3.61 -20.94
N GLN A 556 26.11 -2.37 -21.40
CA GLN A 556 25.62 -1.19 -20.69
C GLN A 556 24.11 -1.23 -20.49
N ILE A 557 23.33 -1.66 -21.50
CA ILE A 557 21.86 -1.83 -21.37
C ILE A 557 21.53 -2.82 -20.24
N LYS A 558 22.25 -3.96 -20.17
CA LYS A 558 22.08 -4.93 -19.07
C LYS A 558 22.48 -4.36 -17.72
N ASP A 559 23.55 -3.57 -17.68
CA ASP A 559 24.07 -3.00 -16.44
C ASP A 559 23.18 -1.86 -15.88
N ILE A 560 22.27 -1.26 -16.68
CA ILE A 560 21.25 -0.32 -16.18
C ILE A 560 20.45 -0.97 -15.03
N ALA A 561 20.05 -2.23 -15.19
CA ALA A 561 19.28 -2.98 -14.18
C ALA A 561 20.04 -3.17 -12.86
N ARG A 562 21.34 -2.90 -12.82
CA ARG A 562 22.17 -2.91 -11.59
C ARG A 562 22.14 -1.58 -10.84
N GLY A 563 21.42 -0.58 -11.33
CA GLY A 563 21.15 0.69 -10.66
C GLY A 563 22.23 1.76 -10.79
N GLY A 564 23.45 1.39 -11.16
CA GLY A 564 24.55 2.30 -11.44
C GLY A 564 25.61 1.61 -12.31
N TYR A 565 26.06 2.25 -13.35
CA TYR A 565 26.97 1.65 -14.31
C TYR A 565 27.88 2.68 -15.01
N VAL A 566 28.97 2.22 -15.60
CA VAL A 566 29.87 3.08 -16.36
C VAL A 566 29.24 3.38 -17.73
N LEU A 567 28.75 4.61 -17.87
CA LEU A 567 28.15 5.08 -19.12
C LEU A 567 29.20 5.51 -20.14
N ARG A 568 30.26 6.16 -19.68
CA ARG A 568 31.37 6.60 -20.52
C ARG A 568 32.70 6.38 -19.80
N GLU A 569 33.62 5.69 -20.45
CA GLU A 569 35.03 5.60 -20.04
C GLU A 569 35.86 6.78 -20.57
N SER A 570 36.95 7.07 -19.89
CA SER A 570 37.91 8.03 -20.38
C SER A 570 38.50 7.60 -21.74
N GLN A 571 38.62 8.54 -22.69
CA GLN A 571 39.21 8.30 -23.98
C GLN A 571 40.74 8.18 -23.94
N SER A 572 41.38 8.76 -22.91
CA SER A 572 42.84 8.77 -22.76
C SER A 572 43.42 7.49 -22.15
N GLY A 573 42.57 6.55 -21.73
CA GLY A 573 43.01 5.34 -21.01
C GLY A 573 43.41 5.62 -19.55
N LYS A 574 43.49 6.88 -19.11
CA LYS A 574 43.69 7.29 -17.71
C LYS A 574 42.37 7.47 -17.03
N LEU A 575 42.39 7.43 -15.69
CA LEU A 575 41.22 7.72 -14.89
C LEU A 575 41.64 8.67 -13.77
N ASP A 576 41.36 9.95 -13.95
CA ASP A 576 41.73 11.02 -13.00
C ASP A 576 40.55 11.43 -12.12
N ALA A 577 39.32 11.40 -12.65
CA ALA A 577 38.11 11.65 -11.88
C ALA A 577 36.91 10.84 -12.39
N VAL A 578 35.90 10.68 -11.52
CA VAL A 578 34.59 10.09 -11.86
C VAL A 578 33.52 11.14 -11.62
N ILE A 579 32.70 11.41 -12.64
CA ILE A 579 31.47 12.20 -12.50
C ILE A 579 30.30 11.19 -12.36
N ILE A 580 29.56 11.28 -11.26
CA ILE A 580 28.35 10.50 -11.01
C ILE A 580 27.15 11.41 -11.27
N ALA A 581 26.23 11.01 -12.12
CA ALA A 581 25.01 11.76 -12.36
C ALA A 581 23.80 10.82 -12.47
N THR A 582 22.61 11.40 -12.40
CA THR A 582 21.34 10.68 -12.53
C THR A 582 20.30 11.56 -13.24
N GLY A 583 19.32 10.93 -13.87
CA GLY A 583 18.25 11.67 -14.52
C GLY A 583 18.72 12.71 -15.55
N SER A 584 18.11 13.86 -15.53
CA SER A 584 18.37 14.96 -16.48
C SER A 584 19.81 15.48 -16.46
N GLU A 585 20.57 15.27 -15.39
CA GLU A 585 21.95 15.78 -15.24
C GLU A 585 23.00 14.90 -15.96
N ILE A 586 22.62 13.75 -16.51
CA ILE A 586 23.53 12.89 -17.29
C ILE A 586 24.09 13.61 -18.51
N ALA A 587 23.27 14.37 -19.22
CA ALA A 587 23.74 15.14 -20.38
C ALA A 587 24.81 16.16 -19.97
N LEU A 588 24.60 16.84 -18.84
CA LEU A 588 25.56 17.81 -18.30
C LEU A 588 26.89 17.14 -17.89
N ALA A 589 26.82 15.96 -17.27
CA ALA A 589 28.01 15.19 -16.90
C ALA A 589 28.84 14.75 -18.12
N LEU A 590 28.16 14.29 -19.19
CA LEU A 590 28.81 13.88 -20.45
C LEU A 590 29.48 15.06 -21.13
N GLN A 591 28.78 16.19 -21.27
CA GLN A 591 29.33 17.43 -21.85
C GLN A 591 30.55 17.92 -21.06
N THR A 592 30.48 17.87 -19.74
CA THR A 592 31.59 18.27 -18.86
C THR A 592 32.83 17.38 -19.08
N ALA A 593 32.63 16.05 -19.16
CA ALA A 593 33.71 15.10 -19.38
C ALA A 593 34.39 15.31 -20.78
N GLU A 594 33.58 15.46 -21.82
CA GLU A 594 34.07 15.73 -23.18
C GLU A 594 34.90 17.04 -23.26
N ARG A 595 34.36 18.09 -22.63
CA ARG A 595 35.03 19.38 -22.59
C ARG A 595 36.40 19.29 -21.88
N LEU A 596 36.47 18.67 -20.71
CA LEU A 596 37.69 18.52 -19.92
C LEU A 596 38.77 17.75 -20.67
N GLU A 597 38.39 16.66 -21.31
CA GLU A 597 39.32 15.85 -22.13
C GLU A 597 39.85 16.62 -23.36
N LYS A 598 38.94 17.35 -24.04
CA LYS A 598 39.30 18.20 -25.19
C LYS A 598 40.26 19.35 -24.81
N GLU A 599 39.92 20.13 -23.76
CA GLU A 599 40.71 21.27 -23.29
C GLU A 599 42.08 20.83 -22.75
N SER A 600 42.18 19.62 -22.19
CA SER A 600 43.44 19.08 -21.69
C SER A 600 44.26 18.35 -22.77
N ALA A 601 43.81 18.33 -24.02
CA ALA A 601 44.39 17.53 -25.10
C ALA A 601 44.60 16.05 -24.69
N GLY A 602 43.63 15.47 -24.00
CA GLY A 602 43.65 14.09 -23.54
C GLY A 602 44.54 13.82 -22.31
N LYS A 603 45.09 14.84 -21.66
CA LYS A 603 45.91 14.67 -20.44
C LYS A 603 45.08 14.33 -19.22
N ILE A 604 43.82 14.71 -19.17
CA ILE A 604 42.87 14.39 -18.10
C ILE A 604 41.90 13.32 -18.62
N GLY A 605 41.65 12.30 -17.82
CA GLY A 605 40.70 11.23 -18.15
C GLY A 605 39.54 11.20 -17.21
N ILE A 606 38.31 11.28 -17.75
CA ILE A 606 37.06 11.37 -16.97
C ILE A 606 36.16 10.18 -17.30
N ARG A 607 35.77 9.45 -16.27
CA ARG A 607 34.65 8.48 -16.33
C ARG A 607 33.34 9.16 -15.98
N VAL A 608 32.27 8.85 -16.72
CA VAL A 608 30.92 9.20 -16.34
C VAL A 608 30.16 7.94 -15.93
N VAL A 609 29.58 7.98 -14.75
CA VAL A 609 28.71 6.94 -14.19
C VAL A 609 27.28 7.42 -14.21
N SER A 610 26.40 6.70 -14.89
CA SER A 610 24.96 6.88 -14.72
C SER A 610 24.49 6.07 -13.52
N MET A 611 23.73 6.72 -12.62
CA MET A 611 23.20 6.13 -11.40
C MET A 611 21.66 6.25 -11.37
N PRO A 612 20.94 5.56 -12.27
CA PRO A 612 19.48 5.67 -12.36
C PRO A 612 18.76 5.17 -11.10
N SER A 613 19.40 4.30 -10.31
CA SER A 613 18.84 3.81 -9.06
C SER A 613 19.91 3.55 -8.01
N THR A 614 20.07 4.46 -7.08
CA THR A 614 21.01 4.29 -5.96
C THR A 614 20.58 3.14 -5.04
N THR A 615 19.27 2.94 -4.84
CA THR A 615 18.73 1.86 -3.98
C THR A 615 19.02 0.46 -4.56
N VAL A 616 19.10 0.31 -5.87
CA VAL A 616 19.51 -0.94 -6.53
C VAL A 616 21.03 -1.09 -6.55
N PHE A 617 21.76 0.00 -6.81
CA PHE A 617 23.24 -0.02 -6.82
C PHE A 617 23.81 -0.39 -5.45
N ASP A 618 23.22 0.11 -4.37
CA ASP A 618 23.65 -0.19 -3.00
C ASP A 618 23.58 -1.69 -2.65
N GLN A 619 22.68 -2.43 -3.29
CA GLN A 619 22.52 -3.89 -3.12
C GLN A 619 23.53 -4.71 -3.93
N GLN A 620 24.30 -4.09 -4.83
CA GLN A 620 25.31 -4.80 -5.61
C GLN A 620 26.49 -5.24 -4.73
N ASP A 621 27.19 -6.28 -5.17
CA ASP A 621 28.40 -6.76 -4.51
C ASP A 621 29.52 -5.71 -4.52
N SER A 622 30.46 -5.86 -3.58
CA SER A 622 31.56 -4.91 -3.40
C SER A 622 32.49 -4.81 -4.61
N THR A 623 32.67 -5.92 -5.36
CA THR A 623 33.51 -5.99 -6.56
C THR A 623 32.94 -5.13 -7.66
N TYR A 624 31.63 -5.26 -7.91
CA TYR A 624 30.96 -4.43 -8.91
C TYR A 624 30.96 -2.94 -8.50
N LYS A 625 30.63 -2.63 -7.25
CA LYS A 625 30.69 -1.26 -6.77
C LYS A 625 32.07 -0.63 -6.91
N ALA A 626 33.14 -1.38 -6.58
CA ALA A 626 34.51 -0.93 -6.75
C ALA A 626 34.92 -0.76 -8.23
N LYS A 627 34.42 -1.62 -9.12
CA LYS A 627 34.63 -1.47 -10.58
C LYS A 627 34.00 -0.18 -11.11
N VAL A 628 32.77 0.13 -10.70
CA VAL A 628 32.02 1.33 -11.14
C VAL A 628 32.62 2.58 -10.51
N LEU A 629 32.85 2.55 -9.19
CA LEU A 629 33.33 3.66 -8.36
C LEU A 629 34.66 3.30 -7.67
N PRO A 630 35.81 3.42 -8.36
CA PRO A 630 37.13 3.10 -7.77
C PRO A 630 37.48 4.00 -6.58
N ALA A 631 37.94 3.42 -5.48
CA ALA A 631 38.12 4.10 -4.20
C ALA A 631 39.19 5.24 -4.22
N LYS A 632 40.22 5.13 -5.06
CA LYS A 632 41.36 6.06 -5.10
C LYS A 632 41.16 7.23 -6.10
N ILE A 633 40.01 7.30 -6.73
CA ILE A 633 39.69 8.31 -7.75
C ILE A 633 38.69 9.31 -7.15
N PRO A 634 38.92 10.64 -7.23
CA PRO A 634 37.97 11.63 -6.79
C PRO A 634 36.64 11.47 -7.55
N ARG A 635 35.55 11.53 -6.81
CA ARG A 635 34.17 11.39 -7.34
C ARG A 635 33.49 12.72 -7.16
N ILE A 636 32.82 13.17 -8.19
CA ILE A 636 32.00 14.38 -8.19
C ILE A 636 30.58 13.97 -8.54
N ALA A 637 29.63 14.22 -7.66
CA ALA A 637 28.23 13.95 -7.94
C ALA A 637 27.52 15.18 -8.49
N VAL A 638 26.54 14.96 -9.39
CA VAL A 638 25.74 16.01 -10.01
C VAL A 638 24.27 15.55 -10.03
N GLU A 639 23.43 16.23 -9.27
CA GLU A 639 21.98 16.01 -9.25
C GLU A 639 21.27 17.31 -8.90
N ALA A 640 20.21 17.67 -9.64
CA ALA A 640 19.33 18.80 -9.30
C ALA A 640 18.41 18.41 -8.12
N GLY A 641 18.99 18.35 -6.95
CA GLY A 641 18.40 18.01 -5.66
C GLY A 641 19.40 18.22 -4.54
N VAL A 642 19.04 17.98 -3.28
CA VAL A 642 19.92 18.19 -2.12
C VAL A 642 21.24 17.43 -2.23
N SER A 643 22.32 18.10 -1.86
CA SER A 643 23.69 17.56 -1.97
C SER A 643 23.98 16.45 -0.95
N ASP A 644 23.35 16.46 0.21
CA ASP A 644 23.67 15.61 1.37
C ASP A 644 23.65 14.11 1.06
N PHE A 645 22.73 13.65 0.24
CA PHE A 645 22.59 12.24 -0.08
C PHE A 645 23.84 11.62 -0.74
N TRP A 646 24.62 12.41 -1.49
CA TRP A 646 25.73 11.91 -2.30
C TRP A 646 27.03 11.70 -1.53
N TRP A 647 27.19 12.31 -0.36
CA TRP A 647 28.41 12.15 0.45
C TRP A 647 28.69 10.72 0.87
N LYS A 648 27.64 9.88 1.01
CA LYS A 648 27.80 8.45 1.32
C LYS A 648 28.61 7.66 0.28
N TYR A 649 28.69 8.17 -0.95
CA TYR A 649 29.51 7.55 -2.01
C TYR A 649 30.98 8.04 -2.00
N GLY A 650 31.40 8.74 -0.98
CA GLY A 650 32.76 9.25 -0.84
C GLY A 650 33.10 10.30 -1.92
N CYS A 651 32.15 11.14 -2.26
CA CYS A 651 32.34 12.22 -3.21
C CYS A 651 33.31 13.27 -2.64
N ALA A 652 34.22 13.79 -3.47
CA ALA A 652 35.09 14.90 -3.16
C ALA A 652 34.39 16.24 -3.31
N ALA A 653 33.31 16.29 -4.10
CA ALA A 653 32.43 17.43 -4.28
C ALA A 653 31.06 16.95 -4.77
N VAL A 654 30.05 17.76 -4.53
CA VAL A 654 28.67 17.54 -5.00
C VAL A 654 28.15 18.85 -5.58
N HIS A 655 27.60 18.80 -6.77
CA HIS A 655 26.81 19.86 -7.37
C HIS A 655 25.33 19.51 -7.19
N GLY A 656 24.66 20.21 -6.29
CA GLY A 656 23.25 20.01 -5.92
C GLY A 656 22.51 21.34 -5.81
N VAL A 657 21.31 21.27 -5.28
CA VAL A 657 20.46 22.43 -4.94
C VAL A 657 20.08 22.28 -3.46
N ASP A 658 20.62 23.16 -2.60
CA ASP A 658 20.46 23.08 -1.14
C ASP A 658 19.55 24.20 -0.59
N THR A 659 18.81 24.85 -1.45
CA THR A 659 17.77 25.85 -1.13
C THR A 659 16.51 25.52 -1.94
N PHE A 660 15.40 26.17 -1.62
CA PHE A 660 14.22 26.10 -2.50
C PHE A 660 14.55 26.66 -3.89
N GLY A 661 13.80 26.21 -4.88
CA GLY A 661 13.91 26.70 -6.26
C GLY A 661 13.40 28.13 -6.43
N GLU A 662 13.36 28.58 -7.67
CA GLU A 662 12.91 29.91 -8.08
C GLU A 662 12.01 29.84 -9.33
N SER A 663 11.16 30.85 -9.55
CA SER A 663 10.31 30.94 -10.73
C SER A 663 11.07 31.58 -11.89
N ALA A 664 11.57 30.77 -12.80
CA ALA A 664 12.25 31.21 -14.01
C ALA A 664 12.30 30.09 -15.07
N PRO A 665 12.62 30.37 -16.34
CA PRO A 665 12.90 29.33 -17.32
C PRO A 665 14.01 28.38 -16.85
N ALA A 666 13.84 27.07 -17.12
CA ALA A 666 14.73 26.03 -16.63
C ALA A 666 16.23 26.30 -16.85
N GLY A 667 16.61 26.80 -18.05
CA GLY A 667 18.02 27.12 -18.36
C GLY A 667 18.62 28.18 -17.44
N GLN A 668 17.83 29.20 -17.07
CA GLN A 668 18.27 30.25 -16.14
C GLN A 668 18.42 29.69 -14.72
N LEU A 669 17.55 28.76 -14.33
CA LEU A 669 17.64 28.08 -13.02
C LEU A 669 18.89 27.22 -12.90
N TYR A 670 19.20 26.44 -13.92
CA TYR A 670 20.44 25.64 -13.93
C TYR A 670 21.69 26.54 -13.84
N GLU A 671 21.69 27.70 -14.53
CA GLU A 671 22.77 28.69 -14.43
C GLU A 671 22.84 29.31 -13.03
N TYR A 672 21.71 29.77 -12.49
CA TYR A 672 21.61 30.41 -11.19
C TYR A 672 22.10 29.49 -10.05
N PHE A 673 21.72 28.22 -10.08
CA PHE A 673 22.17 27.22 -9.08
C PHE A 673 23.53 26.61 -9.40
N GLY A 674 24.22 27.07 -10.42
CA GLY A 674 25.58 26.60 -10.76
C GLY A 674 25.65 25.18 -11.30
N LEU A 675 24.54 24.60 -11.74
CA LEU A 675 24.48 23.32 -12.42
C LEU A 675 24.84 23.51 -13.91
N THR A 676 26.10 23.90 -14.16
CA THR A 676 26.63 24.19 -15.49
C THR A 676 27.92 23.43 -15.75
N THR A 677 28.21 23.21 -17.03
CA THR A 677 29.49 22.56 -17.44
C THR A 677 30.72 23.33 -16.95
N ASP A 678 30.63 24.68 -16.86
CA ASP A 678 31.72 25.53 -16.39
C ASP A 678 32.04 25.29 -14.91
N HIS A 679 31.03 25.34 -14.07
CA HIS A 679 31.19 25.12 -12.62
C HIS A 679 31.65 23.70 -12.31
N ILE A 680 31.04 22.69 -12.95
CA ILE A 680 31.41 21.28 -12.73
C ILE A 680 32.85 21.03 -13.22
N ALA A 681 33.25 21.55 -14.40
CA ALA A 681 34.59 21.37 -14.94
C ALA A 681 35.63 22.04 -14.03
N LYS A 682 35.36 23.22 -13.48
CA LYS A 682 36.23 23.88 -12.50
C LYS A 682 36.44 22.99 -11.27
N THR A 683 35.35 22.51 -10.67
CA THR A 683 35.40 21.63 -9.48
C THR A 683 36.16 20.33 -9.76
N VAL A 684 35.97 19.70 -10.91
CA VAL A 684 36.70 18.49 -11.31
C VAL A 684 38.20 18.76 -11.36
N ARG A 685 38.65 19.89 -11.98
CA ARG A 685 40.07 20.26 -12.01
C ARG A 685 40.66 20.47 -10.61
N GLU A 686 39.96 21.16 -9.72
CA GLU A 686 40.36 21.39 -8.34
C GLU A 686 40.52 20.06 -7.57
N CYS A 687 39.58 19.13 -7.72
CA CYS A 687 39.64 17.81 -7.10
C CYS A 687 40.83 16.98 -7.60
N ILE A 688 41.12 17.03 -8.89
CA ILE A 688 42.30 16.36 -9.49
C ILE A 688 43.62 16.99 -8.95
N ALA A 689 43.70 18.32 -8.90
CA ALA A 689 44.90 19.03 -8.41
C ALA A 689 45.19 18.72 -6.91
N LYS A 690 44.15 18.74 -6.07
CA LYS A 690 44.29 18.35 -4.63
C LYS A 690 44.81 16.94 -4.46
N LYS A 691 44.36 15.97 -5.28
CA LYS A 691 44.86 14.59 -5.24
C LYS A 691 46.36 14.52 -5.62
N SER A 692 46.77 15.29 -6.60
CA SER A 692 48.17 15.31 -7.05
C SER A 692 49.10 15.88 -5.96
N SER A 693 48.69 16.94 -5.27
CA SER A 693 49.44 17.56 -4.18
C SER A 693 49.60 16.63 -2.96
N SER A 694 48.57 15.85 -2.60
CA SER A 694 48.63 14.88 -1.51
C SER A 694 49.52 13.64 -1.81
N ARG A 695 49.85 13.38 -3.07
CA ARG A 695 50.80 12.34 -3.49
C ARG A 695 52.27 12.80 -3.42
N ILE A 696 52.52 14.11 -3.50
CA ILE A 696 53.86 14.69 -3.46
C ILE A 696 54.37 14.83 -1.99
N GLN A 697 53.45 14.89 -1.02
CA GLN A 697 53.76 14.99 0.41
C GLN A 697 53.89 13.64 1.14
N LYS A 698 53.75 12.52 0.48
CA LYS A 698 54.07 11.16 0.96
C LYS A 698 55.27 10.60 0.19
#